data_0de98a004439270c26795ddeda4297ad
#
_entry.id   0de98a004439270c26795ddeda4297ad
#
_cell.length_a   1.000
_cell.length_b   1.000
_cell.length_c   1.000
_cell.angle_alpha   90.00
_cell.angle_beta   90.00
_cell.angle_gamma   90.00
#
_symmetry.space_group_name_H-M   'P 1'
#
loop_
_entity.id
_entity.type
_entity.pdbx_description
1 polymer ?
#
loop_
_entity_poly.entity_id
_entity_poly.type
_entity_poly.pdbx_seq_one_letter_code
_entity_poly.pdbx_strand_id
1 'polypeptide(L)'
;MNFVAPSEHQVLVFLVQLTVLLVVARLLGQACRRVGQPAVVGELAAGVLIGPSVFGRVWPDGFDWLFPADAVQSGMLFMIGWLGVMLLLVITGFETDLALIGRLGRAAVTVSVGSLVVPFALGAVTGAVIPSAFLFVGEDRVIFSLFLATGLTISSLPVIATILSELRLLRRDFGQLTIAAGMANDVVGWVLLGLIAGLVATGEFVLGEFVTTLLGLVVFLALAAALGQRIVDRVLLALRRRSVGIGGWVTMCIAMSVGLGAVTQALGVEAVLGAFIAGILLGRSRYTRRDVEEQIESLTSSVLAPIFFATAGLRVDIALLADGQVLTWAVILLVVATVSKFGGAWAGARVAHLTHREGFALGMGLNARGALGIIIAAVGLDLGVFNSASYVIVVVMSIATSMVAPPALRALVRGWSGTEAEQARLRREEQLAQNLVVRAGHLLLPLSDAATCQPVVSFVGHTFPSEMSVTLLETGTAQVDDDAAERCVAVLGDRTVERRRSSGDVADAVAEQVRLGFDLVVDAVPATVEWPDADAVTLAVLSQRDVPVLLLRPTVAQVAGSSAPSTFRRVLLPVSATRPSRAAAEVAVAFAASAGAVVKVLHVNPSEATTPVQRVIRSTFRTHERLVGSYADPVGVQLIDSVVAAADEAGVRCDRIFSEHQSRAEAILDAASSNFCDLILLGVEAQDVGGAAFLGQTARRVMQQAPMAVGVVVLPSR
;
A
#
# COMPACT_ATOMS: atom_id res chain seq x y z
N MET A 1 35.49 18.17 17.98
CA MET A 1 34.06 18.38 18.22
C MET A 1 33.82 18.25 19.70
N ASN A 2 33.43 19.31 20.38
CA ASN A 2 32.98 19.21 21.78
C ASN A 2 31.53 18.80 21.79
N PHE A 3 31.26 17.51 22.03
CA PHE A 3 29.89 17.03 22.25
C PHE A 3 29.47 17.54 23.65
N VAL A 4 28.56 18.50 23.69
CA VAL A 4 27.88 18.87 24.94
C VAL A 4 26.79 17.80 25.16
N ALA A 5 27.09 16.83 26.02
CA ALA A 5 26.10 15.81 26.40
C ALA A 5 25.04 16.47 27.30
N PRO A 6 23.76 16.07 27.18
CA PRO A 6 22.72 16.47 28.13
C PRO A 6 23.11 16.06 29.55
N SER A 7 22.73 16.83 30.55
CA SER A 7 22.94 16.46 31.95
C SER A 7 22.08 15.25 32.33
N GLU A 8 22.47 14.52 33.40
CA GLU A 8 21.68 13.36 33.87
C GLU A 8 20.24 13.74 34.20
N HIS A 9 20.04 14.93 34.76
CA HIS A 9 18.71 15.48 35.05
C HIS A 9 17.90 15.73 33.77
N GLN A 10 18.51 16.31 32.72
CA GLN A 10 17.86 16.52 31.43
C GLN A 10 17.45 15.19 30.77
N VAL A 11 18.31 14.16 30.87
CA VAL A 11 17.98 12.83 30.38
C VAL A 11 16.79 12.21 31.15
N LEU A 12 16.81 12.30 32.49
CA LEU A 12 15.73 11.82 33.33
C LEU A 12 14.37 12.47 32.94
N VAL A 13 14.35 13.80 32.93
CA VAL A 13 13.12 14.55 32.60
C VAL A 13 12.64 14.22 31.19
N PHE A 14 13.55 14.11 30.22
CA PHE A 14 13.19 13.72 28.85
C PHE A 14 12.57 12.33 28.78
N LEU A 15 13.09 11.34 29.51
CA LEU A 15 12.49 9.99 29.55
C LEU A 15 11.10 10.01 30.18
N VAL A 16 10.89 10.83 31.23
CA VAL A 16 9.57 11.02 31.84
C VAL A 16 8.61 11.72 30.87
N GLN A 17 9.06 12.77 30.17
CA GLN A 17 8.29 13.45 29.13
C GLN A 17 7.80 12.46 28.07
N LEU A 18 8.70 11.64 27.50
CA LEU A 18 8.35 10.64 26.47
C LEU A 18 7.33 9.63 27.02
N THR A 19 7.55 9.16 28.25
CA THR A 19 6.62 8.18 28.88
C THR A 19 5.24 8.79 29.06
N VAL A 20 5.14 9.99 29.61
CA VAL A 20 3.86 10.65 29.85
C VAL A 20 3.16 10.96 28.53
N LEU A 21 3.87 11.52 27.54
CA LEU A 21 3.31 11.83 26.23
C LEU A 21 2.79 10.58 25.54
N LEU A 22 3.58 9.51 25.50
CA LEU A 22 3.17 8.24 24.87
C LEU A 22 1.93 7.64 25.54
N VAL A 23 1.93 7.56 26.87
CA VAL A 23 0.82 6.94 27.60
C VAL A 23 -0.46 7.74 27.41
N VAL A 24 -0.41 9.06 27.62
CA VAL A 24 -1.61 9.90 27.53
C VAL A 24 -2.11 10.03 26.09
N ALA A 25 -1.20 10.20 25.11
CA ALA A 25 -1.57 10.23 23.71
C ALA A 25 -2.23 8.92 23.27
N ARG A 26 -1.69 7.77 23.71
CA ARG A 26 -2.24 6.46 23.39
C ARG A 26 -3.60 6.23 24.02
N LEU A 27 -3.79 6.60 25.28
CA LEU A 27 -5.07 6.48 25.98
C LEU A 27 -6.15 7.33 25.33
N LEU A 28 -5.86 8.60 25.05
CA LEU A 28 -6.81 9.51 24.43
C LEU A 28 -7.06 9.18 22.96
N GLY A 29 -6.02 8.77 22.22
CA GLY A 29 -6.16 8.27 20.85
C GLY A 29 -7.09 7.05 20.79
N GLN A 30 -6.96 6.09 21.70
CA GLN A 30 -7.86 4.94 21.80
C GLN A 30 -9.28 5.37 22.22
N ALA A 31 -9.42 6.32 23.14
CA ALA A 31 -10.73 6.85 23.53
C ALA A 31 -11.43 7.50 22.33
N CYS A 32 -10.70 8.31 21.54
CA CYS A 32 -11.22 8.91 20.31
C CYS A 32 -11.67 7.86 19.30
N ARG A 33 -10.89 6.80 19.08
CA ARG A 33 -11.29 5.69 18.21
C ARG A 33 -12.57 5.00 18.66
N ARG A 34 -12.76 4.82 19.98
CA ARG A 34 -14.00 4.21 20.52
C ARG A 34 -15.25 5.06 20.23
N VAL A 35 -15.11 6.37 20.18
CA VAL A 35 -16.20 7.29 19.81
C VAL A 35 -16.25 7.59 18.32
N GLY A 36 -15.45 6.85 17.54
CA GLY A 36 -15.45 6.97 16.10
C GLY A 36 -14.69 8.19 15.56
N GLN A 37 -13.81 8.80 16.34
CA GLN A 37 -12.89 9.85 15.91
C GLN A 37 -11.51 9.25 15.60
N PRO A 38 -10.73 9.83 14.67
CA PRO A 38 -9.34 9.45 14.45
C PRO A 38 -8.49 9.60 15.71
N ALA A 39 -7.52 8.71 15.89
CA ALA A 39 -6.60 8.76 17.02
C ALA A 39 -5.85 10.08 17.12
N VAL A 40 -5.49 10.68 15.98
CA VAL A 40 -4.76 11.96 15.90
C VAL A 40 -5.44 13.08 16.70
N VAL A 41 -6.77 13.08 16.75
CA VAL A 41 -7.54 14.07 17.54
C VAL A 41 -7.27 13.90 19.03
N GLY A 42 -7.26 12.67 19.53
CA GLY A 42 -6.93 12.35 20.92
C GLY A 42 -5.46 12.60 21.25
N GLU A 43 -4.57 12.32 20.32
CA GLU A 43 -3.13 12.54 20.45
C GLU A 43 -2.79 14.04 20.54
N LEU A 44 -3.42 14.88 19.70
CA LEU A 44 -3.33 16.35 19.82
C LEU A 44 -3.90 16.85 21.15
N ALA A 45 -5.10 16.35 21.52
CA ALA A 45 -5.74 16.71 22.79
C ALA A 45 -4.89 16.33 24.01
N ALA A 46 -4.12 15.23 23.92
CA ALA A 46 -3.17 14.83 24.97
C ALA A 46 -2.15 15.92 25.24
N GLY A 47 -1.56 16.48 24.18
CA GLY A 47 -0.62 17.59 24.30
C GLY A 47 -1.25 18.83 24.94
N VAL A 48 -2.46 19.18 24.54
CA VAL A 48 -3.20 20.32 25.15
C VAL A 48 -3.47 20.08 26.64
N LEU A 49 -3.86 18.85 27.02
CA LEU A 49 -4.14 18.49 28.42
C LEU A 49 -2.87 18.49 29.28
N ILE A 50 -1.75 17.98 28.78
CA ILE A 50 -0.48 17.96 29.51
C ILE A 50 0.24 19.30 29.40
N GLY A 51 -0.15 20.14 28.47
CA GLY A 51 0.44 21.44 28.17
C GLY A 51 0.06 22.54 29.16
N PRO A 52 0.46 23.80 28.88
CA PRO A 52 0.22 24.95 29.73
C PRO A 52 -1.27 25.22 29.94
N SER A 53 -2.12 24.79 29.03
CA SER A 53 -3.57 25.06 29.05
C SER A 53 -4.30 24.43 30.22
N VAL A 54 -3.93 23.20 30.60
CA VAL A 54 -4.63 22.42 31.63
C VAL A 54 -3.66 22.03 32.75
N PHE A 55 -2.67 21.19 32.46
CA PHE A 55 -1.73 20.70 33.47
C PHE A 55 -0.92 21.85 34.11
N GLY A 56 -0.42 22.78 33.29
CA GLY A 56 0.33 23.95 33.78
C GLY A 56 -0.48 24.90 34.66
N ARG A 57 -1.84 24.87 34.55
CA ARG A 57 -2.71 25.65 35.42
C ARG A 57 -3.11 24.93 36.70
N VAL A 58 -3.35 23.61 36.59
CA VAL A 58 -3.73 22.80 37.74
C VAL A 58 -2.56 22.55 38.68
N TRP A 59 -1.39 22.35 38.13
CA TRP A 59 -0.16 22.10 38.89
C TRP A 59 1.06 22.75 38.23
N PRO A 60 1.24 24.07 38.41
CA PRO A 60 2.32 24.85 37.77
C PRO A 60 3.72 24.28 38.06
N ASP A 61 4.04 23.98 39.32
CA ASP A 61 5.36 23.45 39.70
C ASP A 61 5.66 22.10 39.04
N GLY A 62 4.64 21.24 38.89
CA GLY A 62 4.78 19.97 38.19
C GLY A 62 4.98 20.15 36.69
N PHE A 63 4.34 21.14 36.10
CA PHE A 63 4.50 21.46 34.69
C PHE A 63 5.90 22.01 34.41
N ASP A 64 6.37 22.97 35.22
CA ASP A 64 7.71 23.57 35.07
C ASP A 64 8.82 22.54 35.30
N TRP A 65 8.59 21.56 36.20
CA TRP A 65 9.50 20.44 36.39
C TRP A 65 9.49 19.48 35.16
N LEU A 66 8.33 19.17 34.61
CA LEU A 66 8.19 18.24 33.49
C LEU A 66 8.59 18.87 32.15
N PHE A 67 8.26 20.15 31.95
CA PHE A 67 8.56 20.92 30.73
C PHE A 67 9.30 22.19 31.05
N PRO A 68 10.55 22.10 31.60
CA PRO A 68 11.33 23.27 31.91
C PRO A 68 11.64 24.08 30.64
N ALA A 69 11.77 25.38 30.79
CA ALA A 69 12.18 26.29 29.72
C ALA A 69 13.67 26.11 29.37
N ASP A 70 14.02 24.92 28.91
CA ASP A 70 15.38 24.54 28.53
C ASP A 70 15.43 24.21 27.01
N ALA A 71 16.33 24.91 26.31
CA ALA A 71 16.48 24.77 24.86
C ALA A 71 16.96 23.36 24.45
N VAL A 72 17.75 22.67 25.26
CA VAL A 72 18.24 21.32 24.96
C VAL A 72 17.09 20.31 25.05
N GLN A 73 16.29 20.40 26.12
CA GLN A 73 15.14 19.49 26.30
C GLN A 73 14.05 19.67 25.25
N SER A 74 13.70 20.94 24.99
CA SER A 74 12.71 21.24 23.95
C SER A 74 13.20 20.80 22.56
N GLY A 75 14.52 20.96 22.30
CA GLY A 75 15.15 20.47 21.08
C GLY A 75 15.12 18.95 20.93
N MET A 76 15.40 18.18 21.99
CA MET A 76 15.32 16.72 21.97
C MET A 76 13.89 16.24 21.67
N LEU A 77 12.90 16.83 22.33
CA LEU A 77 11.49 16.47 22.13
C LEU A 77 11.02 16.83 20.71
N PHE A 78 11.42 18.01 20.23
CA PHE A 78 11.13 18.45 18.86
C PHE A 78 11.71 17.50 17.81
N MET A 79 12.97 17.07 17.95
CA MET A 79 13.63 16.21 16.97
C MET A 79 13.01 14.82 16.88
N ILE A 80 12.56 14.24 18.00
CA ILE A 80 11.83 12.97 17.98
C ILE A 80 10.47 13.12 17.29
N GLY A 81 9.73 14.17 17.59
CA GLY A 81 8.49 14.49 16.91
C GLY A 81 8.69 14.68 15.41
N TRP A 82 9.78 15.38 15.02
CA TRP A 82 10.13 15.61 13.62
C TRP A 82 10.45 14.33 12.85
N LEU A 83 11.19 13.42 13.47
CA LEU A 83 11.43 12.08 12.91
C LEU A 83 10.11 11.30 12.71
N GLY A 84 9.19 11.45 13.67
CA GLY A 84 7.86 10.85 13.59
C GLY A 84 7.06 11.33 12.37
N VAL A 85 7.07 12.65 12.12
CA VAL A 85 6.43 13.21 10.91
C VAL A 85 7.10 12.72 9.63
N MET A 86 8.42 12.70 9.58
CA MET A 86 9.13 12.22 8.40
C MET A 86 8.74 10.79 8.06
N LEU A 87 8.74 9.88 9.04
CA LEU A 87 8.35 8.48 8.81
C LEU A 87 6.86 8.32 8.49
N LEU A 88 5.99 9.16 9.06
CA LEU A 88 4.58 9.18 8.69
C LEU A 88 4.38 9.54 7.22
N LEU A 89 5.18 10.47 6.69
CA LEU A 89 5.13 10.81 5.27
C LEU A 89 5.77 9.77 4.36
N VAL A 90 6.75 9.02 4.84
CA VAL A 90 7.24 7.83 4.11
C VAL A 90 6.11 6.83 3.88
N ILE A 91 5.32 6.53 4.92
CA ILE A 91 4.16 5.63 4.81
C ILE A 91 3.14 6.19 3.82
N THR A 92 2.80 7.47 3.92
CA THR A 92 1.90 8.12 2.97
C THR A 92 2.43 8.04 1.53
N GLY A 93 3.76 8.15 1.36
CA GLY A 93 4.44 7.96 0.09
C GLY A 93 4.31 6.54 -0.46
N PHE A 94 4.46 5.50 0.37
CA PHE A 94 4.24 4.10 -0.01
C PHE A 94 2.83 3.87 -0.57
N GLU A 95 1.83 4.49 0.04
CA GLU A 95 0.43 4.34 -0.34
C GLU A 95 0.01 5.18 -1.56
N THR A 96 0.89 6.07 -2.05
CA THR A 96 0.57 7.02 -3.12
C THR A 96 0.63 6.37 -4.49
N ASP A 97 -0.52 6.23 -5.16
CA ASP A 97 -0.63 5.78 -6.55
C ASP A 97 -0.46 6.93 -7.54
N LEU A 98 0.78 7.10 -8.07
CA LEU A 98 1.08 8.14 -9.08
C LEU A 98 0.41 7.88 -10.42
N ALA A 99 0.09 6.64 -10.79
CA ALA A 99 -0.60 6.35 -12.02
C ALA A 99 -2.05 6.87 -11.96
N LEU A 100 -2.69 6.74 -10.80
CA LEU A 100 -4.00 7.34 -10.54
C LEU A 100 -3.93 8.87 -10.55
N ILE A 101 -2.91 9.46 -9.90
CA ILE A 101 -2.69 10.92 -9.91
C ILE A 101 -2.52 11.42 -11.36
N GLY A 102 -1.75 10.70 -12.19
CA GLY A 102 -1.56 11.02 -13.60
C GLY A 102 -2.87 10.98 -14.41
N ARG A 103 -3.75 10.02 -14.15
CA ARG A 103 -5.09 9.92 -14.75
C ARG A 103 -6.01 11.06 -14.31
N LEU A 104 -5.93 11.46 -13.04
CA LEU A 104 -6.72 12.54 -12.44
C LEU A 104 -6.06 13.92 -12.61
N GLY A 105 -4.97 14.03 -13.33
CA GLY A 105 -4.07 15.19 -13.41
C GLY A 105 -4.77 16.54 -13.53
N ARG A 106 -5.73 16.69 -14.47
CA ARG A 106 -6.50 17.92 -14.61
C ARG A 106 -7.35 18.23 -13.36
N ALA A 107 -7.99 17.21 -12.80
CA ALA A 107 -8.80 17.37 -11.59
C ALA A 107 -7.91 17.70 -10.37
N ALA A 108 -6.74 17.05 -10.23
CA ALA A 108 -5.78 17.38 -9.19
C ALA A 108 -5.33 18.85 -9.27
N VAL A 109 -4.98 19.34 -10.46
CA VAL A 109 -4.57 20.73 -10.67
C VAL A 109 -5.68 21.71 -10.33
N THR A 110 -6.90 21.51 -10.84
CA THR A 110 -8.01 22.46 -10.60
C THR A 110 -8.44 22.49 -9.15
N VAL A 111 -8.48 21.34 -8.47
CA VAL A 111 -8.79 21.25 -7.02
C VAL A 111 -7.68 21.89 -6.20
N SER A 112 -6.40 21.64 -6.54
CA SER A 112 -5.26 22.27 -5.86
C SER A 112 -5.31 23.79 -6.00
N VAL A 113 -5.45 24.30 -7.23
CA VAL A 113 -5.54 25.76 -7.48
C VAL A 113 -6.71 26.37 -6.72
N GLY A 114 -7.90 25.76 -6.79
CA GLY A 114 -9.08 26.27 -6.07
C GLY A 114 -8.86 26.29 -4.55
N SER A 115 -8.30 25.19 -4.00
CA SER A 115 -8.04 25.06 -2.58
C SER A 115 -6.82 25.86 -2.08
N LEU A 116 -6.02 26.42 -2.97
CA LEU A 116 -4.93 27.34 -2.66
C LEU A 116 -5.40 28.81 -2.79
N VAL A 117 -5.90 29.18 -3.96
CA VAL A 117 -6.17 30.59 -4.29
C VAL A 117 -7.29 31.17 -3.42
N VAL A 118 -8.38 30.43 -3.23
CA VAL A 118 -9.52 30.94 -2.46
C VAL A 118 -9.16 31.16 -0.98
N PRO A 119 -8.56 30.20 -0.25
CA PRO A 119 -8.12 30.44 1.12
C PRO A 119 -7.04 31.52 1.23
N PHE A 120 -6.10 31.58 0.28
CA PHE A 120 -5.07 32.62 0.30
C PHE A 120 -5.68 34.02 0.17
N ALA A 121 -6.57 34.22 -0.79
CA ALA A 121 -7.22 35.50 -1.01
C ALA A 121 -8.08 35.94 0.20
N LEU A 122 -8.91 35.01 0.75
CA LEU A 122 -9.72 35.30 1.91
C LEU A 122 -8.88 35.47 3.18
N GLY A 123 -7.77 34.75 3.31
CA GLY A 123 -6.80 34.90 4.38
C GLY A 123 -6.11 36.28 4.35
N ALA A 124 -5.68 36.74 3.16
CA ALA A 124 -5.10 38.05 2.97
C ALA A 124 -6.09 39.18 3.32
N VAL A 125 -7.36 39.07 2.87
CA VAL A 125 -8.43 40.00 3.23
C VAL A 125 -8.67 39.99 4.74
N THR A 126 -8.73 38.82 5.37
CA THR A 126 -8.93 38.72 6.82
C THR A 126 -7.77 39.36 7.60
N GLY A 127 -6.50 39.14 7.16
CA GLY A 127 -5.34 39.78 7.75
C GLY A 127 -5.33 41.31 7.59
N ALA A 128 -5.89 41.82 6.48
CA ALA A 128 -5.98 43.25 6.25
C ALA A 128 -7.03 43.93 7.16
N VAL A 129 -8.08 43.21 7.58
CA VAL A 129 -9.17 43.79 8.40
C VAL A 129 -9.10 43.45 9.90
N ILE A 130 -8.28 42.48 10.30
CA ILE A 130 -8.12 42.09 11.72
C ILE A 130 -7.59 43.31 12.52
N PRO A 131 -8.06 43.51 13.78
CA PRO A 131 -7.56 44.60 14.62
C PRO A 131 -6.05 44.56 14.81
N SER A 132 -5.40 45.76 14.92
CA SER A 132 -3.95 45.87 15.14
C SER A 132 -3.48 45.25 16.45
N ALA A 133 -4.37 45.04 17.40
CA ALA A 133 -4.07 44.34 18.67
C ALA A 133 -3.59 42.88 18.47
N PHE A 134 -3.82 42.27 17.29
CA PHE A 134 -3.35 40.93 16.94
C PHE A 134 -2.01 40.91 16.21
N LEU A 135 -1.50 42.07 15.78
CA LEU A 135 -0.20 42.18 15.15
C LEU A 135 0.87 42.35 16.24
N PHE A 136 2.08 41.88 15.96
CA PHE A 136 3.21 42.24 16.80
C PHE A 136 3.50 43.73 16.68
N VAL A 137 4.03 44.33 17.72
CA VAL A 137 4.26 45.80 17.76
C VAL A 137 5.30 46.20 16.71
N GLY A 138 4.89 47.08 15.79
CA GLY A 138 5.76 47.57 14.72
C GLY A 138 5.75 46.72 13.42
N GLU A 139 4.96 45.63 13.36
CA GLU A 139 4.93 44.74 12.21
C GLU A 139 4.09 45.33 11.07
N ASP A 140 4.54 45.07 9.82
CA ASP A 140 3.83 45.46 8.61
C ASP A 140 2.55 44.59 8.43
N ARG A 141 1.43 45.31 8.29
CA ARG A 141 0.12 44.65 8.04
C ARG A 141 0.10 43.77 6.80
N VAL A 142 0.87 44.13 5.76
CA VAL A 142 0.97 43.32 4.54
C VAL A 142 1.64 41.98 4.83
N ILE A 143 2.75 42.00 5.54
CA ILE A 143 3.49 40.79 5.94
C ILE A 143 2.61 39.91 6.82
N PHE A 144 1.94 40.48 7.83
CA PHE A 144 0.99 39.78 8.67
C PHE A 144 -0.11 39.11 7.85
N SER A 145 -0.70 39.87 6.89
CA SER A 145 -1.78 39.37 6.04
C SER A 145 -1.32 38.21 5.14
N LEU A 146 -0.10 38.30 4.59
CA LEU A 146 0.49 37.23 3.78
C LEU A 146 0.78 35.98 4.62
N PHE A 147 1.29 36.17 5.84
CA PHE A 147 1.55 35.06 6.77
C PHE A 147 0.26 34.33 7.17
N LEU A 148 -0.77 35.11 7.51
CA LEU A 148 -2.09 34.58 7.84
C LEU A 148 -2.71 33.85 6.63
N ALA A 149 -2.62 34.45 5.42
CA ALA A 149 -3.07 33.84 4.18
C ALA A 149 -2.41 32.50 3.90
N THR A 150 -1.10 32.43 4.11
CA THR A 150 -0.34 31.18 3.96
C THR A 150 -0.82 30.13 4.98
N GLY A 151 -1.01 30.50 6.24
CA GLY A 151 -1.54 29.62 7.28
C GLY A 151 -2.94 29.08 6.96
N LEU A 152 -3.81 29.88 6.33
CA LEU A 152 -5.13 29.45 5.87
C LEU A 152 -5.07 28.55 4.64
N THR A 153 -4.03 28.66 3.84
CA THR A 153 -3.90 27.94 2.58
C THR A 153 -3.39 26.52 2.74
N ILE A 154 -2.47 26.32 3.67
CA ILE A 154 -1.84 25.01 3.89
C ILE A 154 -2.81 24.01 4.51
N SER A 155 -2.78 22.78 3.99
CA SER A 155 -3.44 21.60 4.55
C SER A 155 -2.35 20.72 5.20
N SER A 156 -2.73 19.83 6.11
CA SER A 156 -1.75 18.91 6.71
C SER A 156 -1.87 17.53 6.07
N LEU A 157 -0.98 17.23 5.13
CA LEU A 157 -0.97 15.93 4.45
C LEU A 157 -0.92 14.75 5.45
N PRO A 158 -0.09 14.74 6.51
CA PRO A 158 -0.09 13.65 7.48
C PRO A 158 -1.45 13.44 8.15
N VAL A 159 -2.13 14.52 8.51
CA VAL A 159 -3.47 14.44 9.14
C VAL A 159 -4.52 13.97 8.13
N ILE A 160 -4.47 14.47 6.91
CA ILE A 160 -5.36 14.04 5.81
C ILE A 160 -5.18 12.55 5.54
N ALA A 161 -3.94 12.09 5.40
CA ALA A 161 -3.62 10.69 5.12
C ALA A 161 -4.10 9.78 6.27
N THR A 162 -3.86 10.16 7.53
CA THR A 162 -4.35 9.42 8.68
C THR A 162 -5.88 9.33 8.70
N ILE A 163 -6.59 10.44 8.46
CA ILE A 163 -8.06 10.46 8.39
C ILE A 163 -8.56 9.54 7.27
N LEU A 164 -8.00 9.65 6.08
CA LEU A 164 -8.41 8.84 4.93
C LEU A 164 -8.10 7.36 5.14
N SER A 165 -6.95 7.03 5.75
CA SER A 165 -6.56 5.66 6.10
C SER A 165 -7.52 5.05 7.12
N GLU A 166 -7.77 5.72 8.24
CA GLU A 166 -8.68 5.24 9.28
C GLU A 166 -10.12 5.04 8.78
N LEU A 167 -10.56 5.87 7.81
CA LEU A 167 -11.87 5.73 7.17
C LEU A 167 -11.83 4.77 5.96
N ARG A 168 -10.71 4.18 5.62
CA ARG A 168 -10.47 3.31 4.46
C ARG A 168 -10.84 3.97 3.12
N LEU A 169 -10.52 5.25 2.99
CA LEU A 169 -10.85 6.08 1.83
C LEU A 169 -9.66 6.35 0.90
N LEU A 170 -8.44 5.92 1.27
CA LEU A 170 -7.22 6.18 0.50
C LEU A 170 -7.29 5.70 -0.96
N ARG A 171 -7.94 4.56 -1.21
CA ARG A 171 -8.09 3.99 -2.56
C ARG A 171 -9.24 4.60 -3.37
N ARG A 172 -10.09 5.42 -2.75
CA ARG A 172 -11.18 6.13 -3.43
C ARG A 172 -10.62 7.24 -4.31
N ASP A 173 -11.26 7.52 -5.46
CA ASP A 173 -10.82 8.55 -6.39
C ASP A 173 -10.68 9.91 -5.72
N PHE A 174 -11.66 10.32 -4.93
CA PHE A 174 -11.59 11.56 -4.18
C PHE A 174 -10.52 11.53 -3.08
N GLY A 175 -10.23 10.37 -2.49
CA GLY A 175 -9.17 10.20 -1.49
C GLY A 175 -7.79 10.41 -2.09
N GLN A 176 -7.50 9.77 -3.20
CA GLN A 176 -6.25 9.98 -3.94
C GLN A 176 -6.12 11.42 -4.46
N LEU A 177 -7.23 12.00 -4.92
CA LEU A 177 -7.25 13.39 -5.36
C LEU A 177 -7.03 14.36 -4.19
N THR A 178 -7.57 14.06 -2.99
CA THR A 178 -7.31 14.84 -1.77
C THR A 178 -5.84 14.81 -1.40
N ILE A 179 -5.18 13.64 -1.46
CA ILE A 179 -3.74 13.51 -1.22
C ILE A 179 -2.94 14.30 -2.26
N ALA A 180 -3.26 14.13 -3.55
CA ALA A 180 -2.56 14.83 -4.63
C ALA A 180 -2.67 16.36 -4.49
N ALA A 181 -3.88 16.85 -4.18
CA ALA A 181 -4.11 18.28 -3.94
C ALA A 181 -3.45 18.76 -2.64
N GLY A 182 -3.46 17.95 -1.58
CA GLY A 182 -2.77 18.23 -0.33
C GLY A 182 -1.27 18.38 -0.52
N MET A 183 -0.62 17.45 -1.28
CA MET A 183 0.79 17.55 -1.63
C MET A 183 1.14 18.84 -2.36
N ALA A 184 0.35 19.18 -3.40
CA ALA A 184 0.58 20.42 -4.14
C ALA A 184 0.42 21.65 -3.24
N ASN A 185 -0.56 21.61 -2.34
CA ASN A 185 -0.77 22.69 -1.35
C ASN A 185 0.39 22.81 -0.39
N ASP A 186 0.97 21.70 0.08
CA ASP A 186 2.10 21.71 0.99
C ASP A 186 3.35 22.28 0.29
N VAL A 187 3.67 21.83 -0.94
CA VAL A 187 4.81 22.38 -1.71
C VAL A 187 4.68 23.89 -1.89
N VAL A 188 3.51 24.35 -2.33
CA VAL A 188 3.27 25.79 -2.54
C VAL A 188 3.31 26.55 -1.21
N GLY A 189 2.75 25.96 -0.15
CA GLY A 189 2.75 26.54 1.18
C GLY A 189 4.16 26.74 1.73
N TRP A 190 5.05 25.75 1.56
CA TRP A 190 6.45 25.85 1.98
C TRP A 190 7.22 26.91 1.19
N VAL A 191 6.99 27.00 -0.10
CA VAL A 191 7.57 28.05 -0.95
C VAL A 191 7.09 29.44 -0.50
N LEU A 192 5.80 29.60 -0.23
CA LEU A 192 5.23 30.86 0.26
C LEU A 192 5.79 31.22 1.65
N LEU A 193 5.85 30.24 2.55
CA LEU A 193 6.41 30.48 3.90
C LEU A 193 7.88 30.91 3.85
N GLY A 194 8.71 30.21 3.06
CA GLY A 194 10.12 30.56 2.87
C GLY A 194 10.29 31.96 2.29
N LEU A 195 9.46 32.31 1.31
CA LEU A 195 9.44 33.64 0.70
C LEU A 195 9.10 34.73 1.73
N ILE A 196 8.02 34.54 2.51
CA ILE A 196 7.56 35.53 3.48
C ILE A 196 8.52 35.60 4.66
N ALA A 197 9.09 34.49 5.13
CA ALA A 197 10.11 34.47 6.16
C ALA A 197 11.38 35.24 5.71
N GLY A 198 11.79 35.09 4.44
CA GLY A 198 12.87 35.88 3.86
C GLY A 198 12.57 37.38 3.84
N LEU A 199 11.33 37.77 3.50
CA LEU A 199 10.89 39.17 3.57
C LEU A 199 11.00 39.78 4.98
N VAL A 200 10.63 39.01 6.00
CA VAL A 200 10.73 39.46 7.40
C VAL A 200 12.19 39.59 7.83
N ALA A 201 13.05 38.63 7.46
CA ALA A 201 14.44 38.61 7.87
C ALA A 201 15.31 39.73 7.24
N THR A 202 15.02 40.08 5.98
CA THR A 202 15.84 41.06 5.22
C THR A 202 15.15 42.40 5.07
N GLY A 203 13.88 42.54 5.38
CA GLY A 203 13.07 43.72 5.14
C GLY A 203 12.79 43.98 3.64
N GLU A 204 13.36 43.17 2.75
CA GLU A 204 13.22 43.28 1.30
C GLU A 204 12.95 41.91 0.66
N PHE A 205 12.16 41.89 -0.41
CA PHE A 205 11.92 40.69 -1.20
C PHE A 205 13.13 40.33 -2.06
N VAL A 206 13.89 39.29 -1.66
CA VAL A 206 15.04 38.82 -2.43
C VAL A 206 14.57 37.81 -3.48
N LEU A 207 14.20 38.32 -4.67
CA LEU A 207 13.76 37.49 -5.80
C LEU A 207 14.78 36.37 -6.13
N GLY A 208 16.06 36.61 -5.95
CA GLY A 208 17.12 35.64 -6.24
C GLY A 208 17.05 34.40 -5.35
N GLU A 209 16.81 34.54 -4.06
CA GLU A 209 16.68 33.42 -3.11
C GLU A 209 15.40 32.62 -3.37
N PHE A 210 14.31 33.30 -3.66
CA PHE A 210 13.06 32.65 -4.06
C PHE A 210 13.24 31.82 -5.33
N VAL A 211 13.86 32.39 -6.37
CA VAL A 211 14.10 31.70 -7.64
C VAL A 211 15.06 30.52 -7.44
N THR A 212 16.11 30.66 -6.62
CA THR A 212 17.05 29.56 -6.33
C THR A 212 16.39 28.41 -5.57
N THR A 213 15.56 28.70 -4.57
CA THR A 213 14.80 27.66 -3.83
C THR A 213 13.81 26.95 -4.75
N LEU A 214 13.05 27.71 -5.55
CA LEU A 214 12.09 27.12 -6.50
C LEU A 214 12.79 26.31 -7.59
N LEU A 215 13.88 26.82 -8.16
CA LEU A 215 14.67 26.10 -9.16
C LEU A 215 15.30 24.83 -8.56
N GLY A 216 15.88 24.94 -7.37
CA GLY A 216 16.43 23.79 -6.63
C GLY A 216 15.39 22.71 -6.39
N LEU A 217 14.18 23.09 -5.99
CA LEU A 217 13.06 22.15 -5.81
C LEU A 217 12.65 21.51 -7.13
N VAL A 218 12.50 22.28 -8.21
CA VAL A 218 12.16 21.74 -9.52
C VAL A 218 13.23 20.77 -10.02
N VAL A 219 14.50 21.12 -9.87
CA VAL A 219 15.63 20.25 -10.24
C VAL A 219 15.63 18.98 -9.38
N PHE A 220 15.42 19.10 -8.07
CA PHE A 220 15.31 17.96 -7.16
C PHE A 220 14.18 17.01 -7.59
N LEU A 221 12.98 17.53 -7.87
CA LEU A 221 11.85 16.72 -8.31
C LEU A 221 12.11 16.06 -9.66
N ALA A 222 12.72 16.77 -10.59
CA ALA A 222 13.10 16.23 -11.90
C ALA A 222 14.17 15.10 -11.76
N LEU A 223 15.17 15.30 -10.91
CA LEU A 223 16.18 14.27 -10.63
C LEU A 223 15.57 13.06 -9.90
N ALA A 224 14.70 13.28 -8.93
CA ALA A 224 13.98 12.21 -8.24
C ALA A 224 13.12 11.39 -9.24
N ALA A 225 12.43 12.06 -10.15
CA ALA A 225 11.62 11.38 -11.17
C ALA A 225 12.48 10.64 -12.22
N ALA A 226 13.60 11.22 -12.66
CA ALA A 226 14.42 10.66 -13.73
C ALA A 226 15.42 9.58 -13.27
N LEU A 227 16.07 9.82 -12.13
CA LEU A 227 17.15 8.98 -11.61
C LEU A 227 16.80 8.27 -10.31
N GLY A 228 15.93 8.88 -9.47
CA GLY A 228 15.60 8.38 -8.15
C GLY A 228 15.13 6.93 -8.16
N GLN A 229 14.19 6.59 -9.05
CA GLN A 229 13.70 5.22 -9.16
C GLN A 229 14.81 4.21 -9.50
N ARG A 230 15.69 4.57 -10.45
CA ARG A 230 16.80 3.69 -10.83
C ARG A 230 17.80 3.47 -9.70
N ILE A 231 18.04 4.51 -8.89
CA ILE A 231 18.95 4.44 -7.73
C ILE A 231 18.33 3.55 -6.66
N VAL A 232 17.06 3.78 -6.32
CA VAL A 232 16.31 2.98 -5.34
C VAL A 232 16.29 1.51 -5.74
N ASP A 233 15.93 1.21 -6.98
CA ASP A 233 15.88 -0.16 -7.48
C ASP A 233 17.25 -0.85 -7.41
N ARG A 234 18.34 -0.15 -7.74
CA ARG A 234 19.71 -0.71 -7.62
C ARG A 234 20.11 -0.97 -6.17
N VAL A 235 19.77 -0.05 -5.27
CA VAL A 235 20.08 -0.19 -3.84
C VAL A 235 19.29 -1.36 -3.24
N LEU A 236 17.99 -1.44 -3.49
CA LEU A 236 17.15 -2.52 -2.98
C LEU A 236 17.53 -3.88 -3.59
N LEU A 237 17.89 -3.92 -4.88
CA LEU A 237 18.41 -5.13 -5.51
C LEU A 237 19.75 -5.57 -4.89
N ALA A 238 20.64 -4.62 -4.56
CA ALA A 238 21.90 -4.93 -3.89
C ALA A 238 21.69 -5.50 -2.48
N LEU A 239 20.73 -4.97 -1.73
CA LEU A 239 20.33 -5.51 -0.42
C LEU A 239 19.80 -6.94 -0.57
N ARG A 240 18.95 -7.17 -1.56
CA ARG A 240 18.39 -8.48 -1.87
C ARG A 240 19.51 -9.49 -2.22
N ARG A 241 20.46 -9.12 -3.09
CA ARG A 241 21.59 -9.97 -3.47
C ARG A 241 22.52 -10.33 -2.32
N ARG A 242 22.62 -9.47 -1.31
CA ARG A 242 23.44 -9.70 -0.11
C ARG A 242 22.71 -10.45 0.99
N SER A 243 21.49 -10.90 0.75
CA SER A 243 20.63 -11.61 1.74
C SER A 243 20.53 -10.86 3.07
N VAL A 244 20.41 -9.53 3.00
CA VAL A 244 20.34 -8.69 4.19
C VAL A 244 19.03 -8.95 4.93
N GLY A 245 19.10 -9.17 6.24
CA GLY A 245 17.92 -9.36 7.08
C GLY A 245 17.00 -8.14 7.10
N ILE A 246 15.75 -8.32 7.56
CA ILE A 246 14.71 -7.29 7.57
C ILE A 246 15.14 -5.98 8.24
N GLY A 247 15.93 -6.05 9.34
CA GLY A 247 16.47 -4.86 10.00
C GLY A 247 17.34 -4.00 9.08
N GLY A 248 18.14 -4.61 8.20
CA GLY A 248 18.95 -3.86 7.23
C GLY A 248 18.10 -3.17 6.15
N TRP A 249 16.98 -3.77 5.77
CA TRP A 249 16.01 -3.14 4.87
C TRP A 249 15.35 -1.92 5.51
N VAL A 250 14.86 -2.06 6.75
CA VAL A 250 14.27 -0.95 7.51
C VAL A 250 15.29 0.19 7.67
N THR A 251 16.53 -0.13 8.06
CA THR A 251 17.61 0.86 8.19
C THR A 251 17.83 1.60 6.87
N MET A 252 17.88 0.89 5.74
CA MET A 252 18.10 1.51 4.43
C MET A 252 16.93 2.42 4.03
N CYS A 253 15.68 1.98 4.23
CA CYS A 253 14.51 2.80 3.95
C CYS A 253 14.50 4.09 4.78
N ILE A 254 14.81 4.00 6.08
CA ILE A 254 14.90 5.17 6.95
C ILE A 254 16.07 6.08 6.52
N ALA A 255 17.24 5.50 6.23
CA ALA A 255 18.41 6.28 5.80
C ALA A 255 18.15 7.02 4.48
N MET A 256 17.47 6.39 3.52
CA MET A 256 17.07 7.05 2.28
C MET A 256 16.10 8.20 2.53
N SER A 257 15.13 7.97 3.42
CA SER A 257 14.12 8.97 3.78
C SER A 257 14.74 10.19 4.46
N VAL A 258 15.61 9.95 5.45
CA VAL A 258 16.35 11.02 6.14
C VAL A 258 17.32 11.73 5.16
N GLY A 259 18.00 10.96 4.29
CA GLY A 259 18.93 11.53 3.29
C GLY A 259 18.23 12.44 2.29
N LEU A 260 17.09 12.02 1.73
CA LEU A 260 16.30 12.88 0.83
C LEU A 260 15.68 14.06 1.57
N GLY A 261 15.29 13.86 2.84
CA GLY A 261 14.85 14.95 3.72
C GLY A 261 15.96 15.97 3.95
N ALA A 262 17.19 15.54 4.20
CA ALA A 262 18.33 16.44 4.33
C ALA A 262 18.61 17.25 3.05
N VAL A 263 18.43 16.63 1.88
CA VAL A 263 18.57 17.34 0.59
C VAL A 263 17.51 18.43 0.44
N THR A 264 16.23 18.12 0.70
CA THR A 264 15.17 19.15 0.62
C THR A 264 15.37 20.27 1.65
N GLN A 265 15.80 19.93 2.88
CA GLN A 265 16.12 20.92 3.90
C GLN A 265 17.27 21.86 3.47
N ALA A 266 18.31 21.30 2.83
CA ALA A 266 19.42 22.09 2.29
C ALA A 266 19.00 23.01 1.12
N LEU A 267 17.89 22.71 0.44
CA LEU A 267 17.30 23.55 -0.61
C LEU A 267 16.36 24.63 -0.04
N GLY A 268 16.25 24.78 1.28
CA GLY A 268 15.32 25.70 1.93
C GLY A 268 13.86 25.21 1.91
N VAL A 269 13.64 23.92 1.66
CA VAL A 269 12.32 23.29 1.69
C VAL A 269 12.31 22.25 2.82
N GLU A 270 11.16 22.08 3.45
CA GLU A 270 11.03 21.19 4.61
C GLU A 270 11.46 19.72 4.31
N ALA A 271 12.20 19.12 5.27
CA ALA A 271 12.70 17.74 5.18
C ALA A 271 11.59 16.71 4.97
N VAL A 272 10.40 17.02 5.44
CA VAL A 272 9.20 16.18 5.34
C VAL A 272 8.83 15.86 3.89
N LEU A 273 9.03 16.81 2.97
CA LEU A 273 8.81 16.61 1.54
C LEU A 273 9.77 15.57 0.95
N GLY A 274 11.05 15.63 1.34
CA GLY A 274 12.06 14.65 0.89
C GLY A 274 11.74 13.24 1.38
N ALA A 275 11.29 13.11 2.63
CA ALA A 275 10.84 11.83 3.20
C ALA A 275 9.62 11.27 2.46
N PHE A 276 8.65 12.12 2.10
CA PHE A 276 7.49 11.72 1.29
C PHE A 276 7.90 11.20 -0.10
N ILE A 277 8.83 11.90 -0.78
CA ILE A 277 9.33 11.47 -2.09
C ILE A 277 10.12 10.16 -1.97
N ALA A 278 10.89 9.96 -0.88
CA ALA A 278 11.52 8.68 -0.59
C ALA A 278 10.48 7.56 -0.49
N GLY A 279 9.38 7.80 0.22
CA GLY A 279 8.26 6.87 0.33
C GLY A 279 7.66 6.50 -1.04
N ILE A 280 7.41 7.49 -1.91
CA ILE A 280 6.92 7.24 -3.28
C ILE A 280 7.91 6.37 -4.08
N LEU A 281 9.19 6.69 -4.05
CA LEU A 281 10.21 5.96 -4.79
C LEU A 281 10.35 4.51 -4.29
N LEU A 282 10.29 4.32 -2.97
CA LEU A 282 10.30 3.00 -2.33
C LEU A 282 9.03 2.22 -2.67
N GLY A 283 7.83 2.82 -2.56
CA GLY A 283 6.55 2.18 -2.84
C GLY A 283 6.38 1.75 -4.30
N ARG A 284 7.00 2.49 -5.25
CA ARG A 284 7.02 2.13 -6.68
C ARG A 284 8.00 1.04 -7.04
N SER A 285 8.96 0.75 -6.16
CA SER A 285 9.98 -0.25 -6.46
C SER A 285 9.42 -1.66 -6.35
N ARG A 286 9.59 -2.46 -7.39
CA ARG A 286 9.24 -3.87 -7.40
C ARG A 286 10.06 -4.73 -6.40
N TYR A 287 11.11 -4.16 -5.82
CA TYR A 287 11.98 -4.84 -4.87
C TYR A 287 11.63 -4.54 -3.42
N THR A 288 10.72 -3.60 -3.17
CA THR A 288 10.28 -3.27 -1.81
C THR A 288 9.52 -4.45 -1.20
N ARG A 289 9.78 -4.73 0.06
CA ARG A 289 9.21 -5.84 0.82
C ARG A 289 8.06 -5.31 1.67
N ARG A 290 6.91 -5.96 1.61
CA ARG A 290 5.72 -5.57 2.35
C ARG A 290 5.90 -5.65 3.88
N ASP A 291 6.67 -6.64 4.36
CA ASP A 291 6.99 -6.78 5.78
C ASP A 291 7.83 -5.62 6.33
N VAL A 292 8.68 -5.00 5.48
CA VAL A 292 9.43 -3.77 5.83
C VAL A 292 8.50 -2.57 5.97
N GLU A 293 7.56 -2.42 5.05
CA GLU A 293 6.51 -1.39 5.09
C GLU A 293 5.68 -1.50 6.38
N GLU A 294 5.18 -2.72 6.69
CA GLU A 294 4.40 -3.00 7.90
C GLU A 294 5.18 -2.71 9.19
N GLN A 295 6.49 -2.97 9.24
CA GLN A 295 7.32 -2.64 10.40
C GLN A 295 7.50 -1.13 10.59
N ILE A 296 7.78 -0.39 9.50
CA ILE A 296 7.91 1.07 9.54
C ILE A 296 6.57 1.69 9.96
N GLU A 297 5.45 1.22 9.39
CA GLU A 297 4.11 1.67 9.75
C GLU A 297 3.79 1.40 11.21
N SER A 298 4.06 0.20 11.70
CA SER A 298 3.80 -0.18 13.10
C SER A 298 4.56 0.69 14.10
N LEU A 299 5.86 0.93 13.88
CA LEU A 299 6.67 1.78 14.74
C LEU A 299 6.19 3.24 14.70
N THR A 300 5.94 3.74 13.50
CA THR A 300 5.54 5.13 13.30
C THR A 300 4.18 5.42 13.90
N SER A 301 3.16 4.62 13.58
CA SER A 301 1.79 4.82 14.05
C SER A 301 1.60 4.53 15.55
N SER A 302 2.46 3.66 16.12
CA SER A 302 2.34 3.28 17.53
C SER A 302 3.15 4.14 18.50
N VAL A 303 4.25 4.74 18.04
CA VAL A 303 5.19 5.46 18.92
C VAL A 303 5.45 6.88 18.44
N LEU A 304 5.93 7.03 17.20
CA LEU A 304 6.49 8.32 16.77
C LEU A 304 5.42 9.36 16.42
N ALA A 305 4.34 8.95 15.72
CA ALA A 305 3.25 9.85 15.37
C ALA A 305 2.49 10.37 16.62
N PRO A 306 2.15 9.53 17.62
CA PRO A 306 1.59 10.02 18.87
C PRO A 306 2.45 11.03 19.60
N ILE A 307 3.78 10.85 19.64
CA ILE A 307 4.71 11.82 20.23
C ILE A 307 4.64 13.13 19.46
N PHE A 308 4.71 13.06 18.12
CA PHE A 308 4.64 14.26 17.31
C PHE A 308 3.35 15.05 17.51
N PHE A 309 2.18 14.40 17.47
CA PHE A 309 0.90 15.09 17.63
C PHE A 309 0.73 15.65 19.05
N ALA A 310 1.15 14.90 20.06
CA ALA A 310 1.11 15.40 21.45
C ALA A 310 2.08 16.59 21.66
N THR A 311 3.29 16.53 21.09
CA THR A 311 4.26 17.64 21.17
C THR A 311 3.72 18.90 20.48
N ALA A 312 3.02 18.74 19.34
CA ALA A 312 2.34 19.85 18.69
C ALA A 312 1.24 20.46 19.59
N GLY A 313 0.49 19.60 20.31
CA GLY A 313 -0.53 20.04 21.25
C GLY A 313 0.00 20.78 22.48
N LEU A 314 1.23 20.45 22.97
CA LEU A 314 1.85 21.08 24.12
C LEU A 314 2.03 22.60 24.01
N ARG A 315 2.16 23.14 22.79
CA ARG A 315 2.43 24.56 22.54
C ARG A 315 1.19 25.46 22.60
N VAL A 316 0.02 24.90 22.93
CA VAL A 316 -1.26 25.58 22.88
C VAL A 316 -1.68 26.08 24.25
N ASP A 317 -1.84 27.40 24.46
CA ASP A 317 -2.50 27.97 25.64
C ASP A 317 -3.94 28.42 25.28
N ILE A 318 -4.90 27.55 25.60
CA ILE A 318 -6.33 27.82 25.33
C ILE A 318 -6.89 28.96 26.18
N ALA A 319 -6.20 29.37 27.23
CA ALA A 319 -6.72 30.36 28.16
C ALA A 319 -6.87 31.77 27.56
N LEU A 320 -6.08 32.07 26.57
CA LEU A 320 -6.22 33.34 25.84
C LEU A 320 -7.60 33.47 25.14
N LEU A 321 -8.29 32.34 24.92
CA LEU A 321 -9.67 32.33 24.38
C LEU A 321 -10.73 32.82 25.38
N ALA A 322 -10.38 33.01 26.66
CA ALA A 322 -11.28 33.64 27.63
C ALA A 322 -11.50 35.14 27.34
N ASP A 323 -10.59 35.76 26.59
CA ASP A 323 -10.80 37.11 26.05
C ASP A 323 -11.84 37.05 24.92
N GLY A 324 -12.92 37.79 25.07
CA GLY A 324 -14.04 37.78 24.09
C GLY A 324 -13.62 38.28 22.70
N GLN A 325 -12.61 39.16 22.60
CA GLN A 325 -12.10 39.62 21.32
C GLN A 325 -11.28 38.52 20.62
N VAL A 326 -10.44 37.81 21.35
CA VAL A 326 -9.66 36.67 20.86
C VAL A 326 -10.58 35.55 20.41
N LEU A 327 -11.59 35.21 21.23
CA LEU A 327 -12.57 34.20 20.87
C LEU A 327 -13.36 34.55 19.61
N THR A 328 -13.80 35.80 19.48
CA THR A 328 -14.56 36.26 18.31
C THR A 328 -13.73 36.09 17.03
N TRP A 329 -12.46 36.53 17.03
CA TRP A 329 -11.58 36.37 15.88
C TRP A 329 -11.16 34.94 15.63
N ALA A 330 -11.06 34.09 16.66
CA ALA A 330 -10.86 32.65 16.51
C ALA A 330 -12.03 31.99 15.76
N VAL A 331 -13.26 32.36 16.11
CA VAL A 331 -14.48 31.85 15.41
C VAL A 331 -14.53 32.39 13.98
N ILE A 332 -14.30 33.68 13.76
CA ILE A 332 -14.27 34.27 12.42
C ILE A 332 -13.23 33.54 11.56
N LEU A 333 -12.01 33.39 12.06
CA LEU A 333 -10.92 32.74 11.32
C LEU A 333 -11.24 31.27 11.03
N LEU A 334 -11.83 30.55 11.99
CA LEU A 334 -12.28 29.17 11.80
C LEU A 334 -13.34 29.05 10.69
N VAL A 335 -14.31 29.95 10.67
CA VAL A 335 -15.35 29.99 9.63
C VAL A 335 -14.74 30.33 8.27
N VAL A 336 -13.94 31.40 8.18
CA VAL A 336 -13.24 31.80 6.95
C VAL A 336 -12.36 30.67 6.43
N ALA A 337 -11.58 30.04 7.32
CA ALA A 337 -10.70 28.92 6.98
C ALA A 337 -11.47 27.73 6.41
N THR A 338 -12.58 27.37 7.04
CA THR A 338 -13.41 26.24 6.62
C THR A 338 -14.14 26.54 5.32
N VAL A 339 -14.83 27.68 5.24
CA VAL A 339 -15.64 28.06 4.07
C VAL A 339 -14.75 28.29 2.85
N SER A 340 -13.59 28.95 3.02
CA SER A 340 -12.66 29.20 1.91
C SER A 340 -12.08 27.92 1.33
N LYS A 341 -11.65 27.01 2.21
CA LYS A 341 -11.05 25.73 1.80
C LYS A 341 -12.08 24.82 1.12
N PHE A 342 -13.25 24.73 1.75
CA PHE A 342 -14.36 23.98 1.22
C PHE A 342 -14.85 24.53 -0.12
N GLY A 343 -15.11 25.85 -0.19
CA GLY A 343 -15.56 26.51 -1.40
C GLY A 343 -14.54 26.45 -2.53
N GLY A 344 -13.26 26.65 -2.22
CA GLY A 344 -12.17 26.57 -3.20
C GLY A 344 -11.99 25.16 -3.78
N ALA A 345 -11.95 24.14 -2.95
CA ALA A 345 -11.86 22.74 -3.40
C ALA A 345 -13.10 22.31 -4.19
N TRP A 346 -14.31 22.68 -3.70
CA TRP A 346 -15.55 22.41 -4.42
C TRP A 346 -15.60 23.11 -5.78
N ALA A 347 -15.22 24.37 -5.87
CA ALA A 347 -15.15 25.10 -7.15
C ALA A 347 -14.16 24.45 -8.12
N GLY A 348 -12.95 24.07 -7.65
CA GLY A 348 -11.97 23.33 -8.43
C GLY A 348 -12.50 21.98 -8.93
N ALA A 349 -13.22 21.24 -8.07
CA ALA A 349 -13.87 19.99 -8.41
C ALA A 349 -14.95 20.19 -9.50
N ARG A 350 -15.73 21.26 -9.43
CA ARG A 350 -16.75 21.60 -10.45
C ARG A 350 -16.12 21.95 -11.81
N VAL A 351 -15.01 22.65 -11.81
CA VAL A 351 -14.23 22.92 -13.04
C VAL A 351 -13.69 21.62 -13.64
N ALA A 352 -13.37 20.63 -12.82
CA ALA A 352 -12.97 19.29 -13.24
C ALA A 352 -14.14 18.36 -13.62
N HIS A 353 -15.38 18.84 -13.63
CA HIS A 353 -16.59 18.06 -13.89
C HIS A 353 -16.88 16.94 -12.86
N LEU A 354 -16.32 17.02 -11.68
CA LEU A 354 -16.63 16.11 -10.58
C LEU A 354 -18.03 16.38 -10.00
N THR A 355 -18.60 15.41 -9.33
CA THR A 355 -19.90 15.54 -8.69
C THR A 355 -19.86 16.51 -7.49
N HIS A 356 -21.01 17.08 -7.10
CA HIS A 356 -21.10 17.93 -5.93
C HIS A 356 -20.63 17.19 -4.65
N ARG A 357 -20.94 15.89 -4.55
CA ARG A 357 -20.58 15.07 -3.39
C ARG A 357 -19.08 14.85 -3.30
N GLU A 358 -18.40 14.59 -4.42
CA GLU A 358 -16.94 14.53 -4.48
C GLU A 358 -16.30 15.87 -4.11
N GLY A 359 -16.81 16.98 -4.64
CA GLY A 359 -16.33 18.32 -4.31
C GLY A 359 -16.45 18.64 -2.81
N PHE A 360 -17.54 18.21 -2.16
CA PHE A 360 -17.73 18.37 -0.73
C PHE A 360 -16.78 17.47 0.08
N ALA A 361 -16.58 16.22 -0.35
CA ALA A 361 -15.64 15.32 0.29
C ALA A 361 -14.18 15.83 0.18
N LEU A 362 -13.79 16.35 -0.99
CA LEU A 362 -12.48 17.00 -1.21
C LEU A 362 -12.30 18.22 -0.30
N GLY A 363 -13.32 19.08 -0.22
CA GLY A 363 -13.30 20.27 0.63
C GLY A 363 -13.12 19.92 2.11
N MET A 364 -13.82 18.90 2.60
CA MET A 364 -13.69 18.43 3.98
C MET A 364 -12.35 17.73 4.24
N GLY A 365 -11.88 16.89 3.30
CA GLY A 365 -10.57 16.25 3.41
C GLY A 365 -9.43 17.28 3.48
N LEU A 366 -9.42 18.25 2.56
CA LEU A 366 -8.41 19.31 2.51
C LEU A 366 -8.51 20.35 3.64
N ASN A 367 -9.62 20.37 4.40
CA ASN A 367 -9.80 21.30 5.52
C ASN A 367 -8.98 20.94 6.77
N ALA A 368 -8.43 19.72 6.84
CA ALA A 368 -7.56 19.32 7.94
C ALA A 368 -6.21 20.02 7.84
N ARG A 369 -5.87 20.84 8.86
CA ARG A 369 -4.62 21.63 8.89
C ARG A 369 -3.56 21.07 9.83
N GLY A 370 -3.96 20.54 10.97
CA GLY A 370 -3.08 19.84 11.91
C GLY A 370 -1.80 20.57 12.27
N ALA A 371 -0.73 19.80 12.38
CA ALA A 371 0.58 20.26 12.85
C ALA A 371 1.21 21.33 11.95
N LEU A 372 1.00 21.29 10.65
CA LEU A 372 1.59 22.29 9.74
C LEU A 372 1.06 23.71 10.01
N GLY A 373 -0.24 23.83 10.31
CA GLY A 373 -0.79 25.11 10.74
C GLY A 373 -0.16 25.64 12.04
N ILE A 374 0.16 24.72 12.96
CA ILE A 374 0.84 25.04 14.22
C ILE A 374 2.30 25.48 13.97
N ILE A 375 3.01 24.79 13.07
CA ILE A 375 4.38 25.16 12.68
C ILE A 375 4.41 26.56 12.08
N ILE A 376 3.49 26.87 11.16
CA ILE A 376 3.41 28.21 10.57
C ILE A 376 3.13 29.27 11.64
N ALA A 377 2.20 28.98 12.56
CA ALA A 377 1.92 29.87 13.66
C ALA A 377 3.16 30.09 14.54
N ALA A 378 3.93 29.04 14.85
CA ALA A 378 5.15 29.13 15.64
C ALA A 378 6.23 29.93 14.92
N VAL A 379 6.45 29.69 13.63
CA VAL A 379 7.40 30.49 12.82
C VAL A 379 6.96 31.97 12.78
N GLY A 380 5.66 32.24 12.63
CA GLY A 380 5.13 33.59 12.66
C GLY A 380 5.34 34.30 14.01
N LEU A 381 5.23 33.55 15.10
CA LEU A 381 5.52 34.03 16.45
C LEU A 381 7.04 34.28 16.65
N ASP A 382 7.86 33.31 16.22
CA ASP A 382 9.33 33.39 16.35
C ASP A 382 9.94 34.53 15.52
N LEU A 383 9.36 34.82 14.35
CA LEU A 383 9.73 35.93 13.49
C LEU A 383 9.16 37.29 13.93
N GLY A 384 8.32 37.31 14.96
CA GLY A 384 7.69 38.54 15.44
C GLY A 384 6.56 39.07 14.56
N VAL A 385 6.02 38.26 13.63
CA VAL A 385 4.87 38.62 12.81
C VAL A 385 3.56 38.46 13.59
N PHE A 386 3.44 37.37 14.34
CA PHE A 386 2.30 37.08 15.21
C PHE A 386 2.62 37.43 16.65
N ASN A 387 1.65 37.94 17.38
CA ASN A 387 1.68 37.95 18.82
C ASN A 387 1.04 36.69 19.42
N SER A 388 1.05 36.53 20.74
CA SER A 388 0.53 35.35 21.41
C SER A 388 -0.97 35.11 21.12
N ALA A 389 -1.75 36.17 20.94
CA ALA A 389 -3.18 36.04 20.66
C ALA A 389 -3.43 35.50 19.22
N SER A 390 -2.78 36.08 18.21
CA SER A 390 -2.86 35.60 16.84
C SER A 390 -2.30 34.18 16.68
N TYR A 391 -1.20 33.87 17.40
CA TYR A 391 -0.70 32.50 17.48
C TYR A 391 -1.78 31.50 17.94
N VAL A 392 -2.42 31.77 19.09
CA VAL A 392 -3.46 30.90 19.65
C VAL A 392 -4.64 30.78 18.70
N ILE A 393 -5.09 31.86 18.06
CA ILE A 393 -6.18 31.84 17.10
C ILE A 393 -5.87 30.89 15.93
N VAL A 394 -4.68 30.97 15.33
CA VAL A 394 -4.28 30.12 14.20
C VAL A 394 -4.14 28.65 14.62
N VAL A 395 -3.59 28.40 15.81
CA VAL A 395 -3.43 27.06 16.36
C VAL A 395 -4.79 26.41 16.65
N VAL A 396 -5.67 27.14 17.36
CA VAL A 396 -7.03 26.65 17.67
C VAL A 396 -7.84 26.38 16.40
N MET A 397 -7.75 27.28 15.40
CA MET A 397 -8.32 27.05 14.07
C MET A 397 -7.78 25.75 13.45
N SER A 398 -6.46 25.51 13.51
CA SER A 398 -5.82 24.34 12.93
C SER A 398 -6.28 23.04 13.60
N ILE A 399 -6.39 23.04 14.93
CA ILE A 399 -6.92 21.90 15.71
C ILE A 399 -8.41 21.69 15.39
N ALA A 400 -9.23 22.75 15.48
CA ALA A 400 -10.66 22.66 15.26
C ALA A 400 -11.03 22.16 13.87
N THR A 401 -10.33 22.65 12.82
CA THR A 401 -10.54 22.15 11.45
C THR A 401 -10.17 20.68 11.30
N SER A 402 -9.11 20.22 11.98
CA SER A 402 -8.71 18.81 11.99
C SER A 402 -9.71 17.92 12.74
N MET A 403 -10.33 18.43 13.80
CA MET A 403 -11.37 17.72 14.55
C MET A 403 -12.70 17.62 13.78
N VAL A 404 -13.05 18.64 13.01
CA VAL A 404 -14.30 18.70 12.22
C VAL A 404 -14.21 17.84 10.96
N ALA A 405 -13.03 17.74 10.34
CA ALA A 405 -12.86 17.04 9.07
C ALA A 405 -13.28 15.55 9.12
N PRO A 406 -12.88 14.70 10.11
CA PRO A 406 -13.23 13.29 10.14
C PRO A 406 -14.73 13.00 10.26
N PRO A 407 -15.48 13.58 11.22
CA PRO A 407 -16.90 13.34 11.33
C PRO A 407 -17.69 13.88 10.13
N ALA A 408 -17.30 15.02 9.61
CA ALA A 408 -17.92 15.60 8.43
C ALA A 408 -17.69 14.73 7.18
N LEU A 409 -16.45 14.27 6.98
CA LEU A 409 -16.11 13.36 5.87
C LEU A 409 -16.86 12.03 6.00
N ARG A 410 -16.91 11.45 7.22
CA ARG A 410 -17.67 10.22 7.49
C ARG A 410 -19.15 10.39 7.18
N ALA A 411 -19.77 11.52 7.57
CA ALA A 411 -21.15 11.82 7.28
C ALA A 411 -21.43 11.94 5.77
N LEU A 412 -20.53 12.59 5.01
CA LEU A 412 -20.62 12.75 3.56
C LEU A 412 -20.50 11.42 2.82
N VAL A 413 -19.60 10.54 3.29
CA VAL A 413 -19.29 9.26 2.63
C VAL A 413 -20.26 8.16 3.05
N ARG A 414 -21.00 8.34 4.14
CA ARG A 414 -21.97 7.35 4.65
C ARG A 414 -23.00 6.99 3.57
N GLY A 415 -23.09 5.69 3.24
CA GLY A 415 -23.99 5.19 2.20
C GLY A 415 -23.61 5.62 0.77
N TRP A 416 -22.40 6.13 0.57
CA TRP A 416 -21.91 6.48 -0.76
C TRP A 416 -20.91 5.45 -1.26
N SER A 417 -21.36 4.64 -2.21
CA SER A 417 -20.55 3.60 -2.83
C SER A 417 -19.56 4.12 -3.90
N GLY A 418 -19.64 5.40 -4.26
CA GLY A 418 -18.85 5.99 -5.34
C GLY A 418 -19.58 6.00 -6.67
N THR A 419 -18.88 6.40 -7.72
CA THR A 419 -19.37 6.30 -9.10
C THR A 419 -19.30 4.84 -9.58
N GLU A 420 -20.11 4.46 -10.55
CA GLU A 420 -20.06 3.11 -11.14
C GLU A 420 -18.66 2.78 -11.71
N ALA A 421 -18.01 3.77 -12.32
CA ALA A 421 -16.66 3.65 -12.84
C ALA A 421 -15.62 3.39 -11.72
N GLU A 422 -15.74 4.12 -10.60
CA GLU A 422 -14.89 3.90 -9.42
C GLU A 422 -15.10 2.51 -8.82
N GLN A 423 -16.36 2.09 -8.67
CA GLN A 423 -16.66 0.75 -8.15
C GLN A 423 -16.11 -0.36 -9.05
N ALA A 424 -16.28 -0.21 -10.37
CA ALA A 424 -15.73 -1.17 -11.34
C ALA A 424 -14.20 -1.23 -11.23
N ARG A 425 -13.53 -0.07 -11.11
CA ARG A 425 -12.08 0.02 -10.91
C ARG A 425 -11.63 -0.66 -9.61
N LEU A 426 -12.27 -0.32 -8.48
CA LEU A 426 -11.91 -0.90 -7.17
C LEU A 426 -12.11 -2.41 -7.14
N ARG A 427 -13.23 -2.91 -7.71
CA ARG A 427 -13.45 -4.36 -7.85
C ARG A 427 -12.38 -5.01 -8.71
N ARG A 428 -12.01 -4.38 -9.83
CA ARG A 428 -10.96 -4.88 -10.71
C ARG A 428 -9.59 -4.87 -10.01
N GLU A 429 -9.22 -3.80 -9.30
CA GLU A 429 -8.00 -3.72 -8.51
C GLU A 429 -7.97 -4.77 -7.38
N GLU A 430 -9.10 -5.00 -6.71
CA GLU A 430 -9.21 -6.03 -5.68
C GLU A 430 -9.09 -7.44 -6.26
N GLN A 431 -9.72 -7.69 -7.42
CA GLN A 431 -9.58 -8.93 -8.17
C GLN A 431 -8.13 -9.13 -8.64
N LEU A 432 -7.50 -8.09 -9.19
CA LEU A 432 -6.10 -8.14 -9.62
C LEU A 432 -5.15 -8.31 -8.44
N ALA A 433 -5.40 -7.65 -7.32
CA ALA A 433 -4.60 -7.80 -6.10
C ALA A 433 -4.69 -9.20 -5.48
N GLN A 434 -5.77 -9.95 -5.75
CA GLN A 434 -5.95 -11.34 -5.33
C GLN A 434 -5.51 -12.35 -6.40
N ASN A 435 -5.31 -11.91 -7.65
CA ASN A 435 -4.96 -12.76 -8.78
C ASN A 435 -3.50 -13.21 -8.69
N LEU A 436 -3.28 -14.53 -8.65
CA LEU A 436 -1.95 -15.13 -8.50
C LEU A 436 -1.01 -14.74 -9.66
N VAL A 437 -1.52 -14.73 -10.88
CA VAL A 437 -0.72 -14.45 -12.09
C VAL A 437 -0.26 -12.99 -12.12
N VAL A 438 -1.13 -12.05 -11.74
CA VAL A 438 -0.84 -10.62 -11.75
C VAL A 438 0.11 -10.23 -10.60
N ARG A 439 0.01 -10.90 -9.44
CA ARG A 439 0.85 -10.66 -8.28
C ARG A 439 2.26 -11.21 -8.42
N ALA A 440 2.46 -12.22 -9.26
CA ALA A 440 3.75 -12.85 -9.45
C ALA A 440 4.73 -11.91 -10.17
N GLY A 441 5.38 -11.02 -9.41
CA GLY A 441 6.46 -10.16 -9.89
C GLY A 441 7.82 -10.87 -9.94
N HIS A 442 8.03 -11.81 -9.02
CA HIS A 442 9.30 -12.56 -8.87
C HIS A 442 9.03 -14.07 -8.76
N LEU A 443 9.52 -14.83 -9.71
CA LEU A 443 9.37 -16.26 -9.79
C LEU A 443 10.69 -16.97 -9.52
N LEU A 444 10.68 -17.99 -8.67
CA LEU A 444 11.78 -18.91 -8.46
C LEU A 444 11.50 -20.22 -9.20
N LEU A 445 12.41 -20.65 -10.04
CA LEU A 445 12.37 -21.94 -10.73
C LEU A 445 13.63 -22.76 -10.37
N PRO A 446 13.53 -23.74 -9.47
CA PRO A 446 14.59 -24.72 -9.28
C PRO A 446 14.79 -25.57 -10.52
N LEU A 447 16.03 -25.76 -10.94
CA LEU A 447 16.40 -26.60 -12.07
C LEU A 447 16.97 -27.92 -11.56
N SER A 448 16.16 -28.98 -11.58
CA SER A 448 16.59 -30.33 -11.21
C SER A 448 17.09 -31.13 -12.43
N ASP A 449 16.40 -30.98 -13.58
CA ASP A 449 16.74 -31.60 -14.86
C ASP A 449 16.28 -30.70 -16.02
N ALA A 450 17.19 -30.46 -16.96
CA ALA A 450 16.93 -29.56 -18.08
C ALA A 450 15.81 -30.00 -19.01
N ALA A 451 15.69 -31.30 -19.24
CA ALA A 451 14.68 -31.86 -20.14
C ALA A 451 13.25 -31.71 -19.54
N THR A 452 13.13 -31.88 -18.24
CA THR A 452 11.87 -31.71 -17.50
C THR A 452 11.50 -30.23 -17.34
N CYS A 453 12.50 -29.34 -17.24
CA CYS A 453 12.28 -27.91 -17.04
C CYS A 453 11.80 -27.19 -18.32
N GLN A 454 12.20 -27.61 -19.52
CA GLN A 454 11.85 -26.91 -20.76
C GLN A 454 10.34 -26.74 -20.99
N PRO A 455 9.46 -27.78 -20.84
CA PRO A 455 8.02 -27.61 -20.93
C PRO A 455 7.45 -26.66 -19.85
N VAL A 456 8.04 -26.66 -18.64
CA VAL A 456 7.64 -25.80 -17.53
C VAL A 456 7.98 -24.34 -17.80
N VAL A 457 9.17 -24.08 -18.31
CA VAL A 457 9.61 -22.73 -18.72
C VAL A 457 8.73 -22.18 -19.83
N SER A 458 8.36 -23.01 -20.82
CA SER A 458 7.42 -22.64 -21.89
C SER A 458 6.05 -22.29 -21.31
N PHE A 459 5.52 -23.09 -20.37
CA PHE A 459 4.28 -22.80 -19.67
C PHE A 459 4.34 -21.47 -18.91
N VAL A 460 5.41 -21.22 -18.15
CA VAL A 460 5.66 -19.96 -17.44
C VAL A 460 5.69 -18.78 -18.42
N GLY A 461 6.37 -18.96 -19.57
CA GLY A 461 6.48 -17.94 -20.61
C GLY A 461 5.13 -17.50 -21.18
N HIS A 462 4.16 -18.41 -21.30
CA HIS A 462 2.82 -18.10 -21.78
C HIS A 462 1.86 -17.63 -20.67
N THR A 463 2.08 -18.03 -19.41
CA THR A 463 1.14 -17.77 -18.32
C THR A 463 1.33 -16.42 -17.65
N PHE A 464 2.58 -16.03 -17.46
CA PHE A 464 2.90 -14.86 -16.63
C PHE A 464 3.34 -13.65 -17.46
N PRO A 465 3.13 -12.41 -16.97
CA PRO A 465 3.51 -11.19 -17.69
C PRO A 465 5.00 -11.11 -18.05
N SER A 466 5.33 -10.41 -19.14
CA SER A 466 6.72 -10.21 -19.60
C SER A 466 7.58 -9.41 -18.62
N GLU A 467 6.95 -8.58 -17.78
CA GLU A 467 7.64 -7.77 -16.75
C GLU A 467 8.09 -8.59 -15.54
N MET A 468 7.60 -9.83 -15.39
CA MET A 468 7.97 -10.73 -14.30
C MET A 468 9.44 -11.15 -14.41
N SER A 469 10.18 -11.06 -13.31
CA SER A 469 11.55 -11.57 -13.24
C SER A 469 11.57 -13.06 -12.84
N VAL A 470 12.43 -13.83 -13.48
CA VAL A 470 12.59 -15.26 -13.21
C VAL A 470 13.99 -15.51 -12.66
N THR A 471 14.07 -16.19 -11.52
CA THR A 471 15.35 -16.70 -10.99
C THR A 471 15.42 -18.20 -11.21
N LEU A 472 16.37 -18.63 -12.02
CA LEU A 472 16.69 -20.03 -12.23
C LEU A 472 17.67 -20.46 -11.14
N LEU A 473 17.28 -21.40 -10.28
CA LEU A 473 18.12 -21.92 -9.21
C LEU A 473 18.66 -23.30 -9.59
N GLU A 474 19.95 -23.38 -9.88
CA GLU A 474 20.66 -24.63 -10.10
C GLU A 474 21.01 -25.25 -8.73
N THR A 475 20.41 -26.40 -8.42
CA THR A 475 20.56 -27.08 -7.13
C THR A 475 21.33 -28.39 -7.28
N GLY A 476 22.23 -28.67 -6.33
CA GLY A 476 22.87 -29.98 -6.15
C GLY A 476 23.98 -30.33 -7.13
N THR A 477 24.29 -31.63 -7.17
CA THR A 477 25.37 -32.23 -7.95
C THR A 477 25.05 -32.45 -9.45
N ALA A 478 23.80 -32.17 -9.87
CA ALA A 478 23.45 -32.22 -11.27
C ALA A 478 24.11 -31.02 -11.97
N GLN A 479 25.17 -31.25 -12.73
CA GLN A 479 25.64 -30.30 -13.71
C GLN A 479 24.55 -30.12 -14.76
N VAL A 480 23.68 -29.10 -14.54
CA VAL A 480 22.80 -28.65 -15.62
C VAL A 480 23.73 -28.16 -16.73
N ASP A 481 23.66 -28.82 -17.88
CA ASP A 481 24.40 -28.42 -19.06
C ASP A 481 24.13 -26.93 -19.35
N ASP A 482 25.17 -26.12 -19.43
CA ASP A 482 25.07 -24.69 -19.66
C ASP A 482 24.20 -24.38 -20.91
N ASP A 483 24.31 -25.22 -21.97
CA ASP A 483 23.49 -25.12 -23.17
C ASP A 483 22.00 -25.36 -22.90
N ALA A 484 21.66 -26.20 -21.94
CA ALA A 484 20.28 -26.45 -21.54
C ALA A 484 19.69 -25.30 -20.72
N ALA A 485 20.45 -24.72 -19.82
CA ALA A 485 20.08 -23.53 -19.09
C ALA A 485 19.90 -22.32 -20.03
N GLU A 486 20.75 -22.16 -21.04
CA GLU A 486 20.61 -21.13 -22.06
C GLU A 486 19.34 -21.31 -22.91
N ARG A 487 19.00 -22.56 -23.27
CA ARG A 487 17.73 -22.84 -23.94
C ARG A 487 16.50 -22.42 -23.08
N CYS A 488 16.54 -22.67 -21.79
CA CYS A 488 15.51 -22.19 -20.86
C CYS A 488 15.40 -20.66 -20.83
N VAL A 489 16.54 -19.97 -20.81
CA VAL A 489 16.59 -18.49 -20.87
C VAL A 489 16.02 -17.98 -22.20
N ALA A 490 16.38 -18.61 -23.32
CA ALA A 490 15.88 -18.22 -24.65
C ALA A 490 14.35 -18.33 -24.77
N VAL A 491 13.72 -19.32 -24.14
CA VAL A 491 12.26 -19.49 -24.14
C VAL A 491 11.56 -18.39 -23.33
N LEU A 492 12.20 -17.84 -22.31
CA LEU A 492 11.65 -16.75 -21.48
C LEU A 492 11.65 -15.38 -22.20
N GLY A 493 12.33 -15.25 -23.33
CA GLY A 493 12.33 -14.04 -24.15
C GLY A 493 12.95 -12.83 -23.46
N ASP A 494 12.32 -11.66 -23.56
CA ASP A 494 12.81 -10.38 -23.01
C ASP A 494 12.69 -10.23 -21.49
N ARG A 495 12.31 -11.29 -20.77
CA ARG A 495 12.19 -11.26 -19.29
C ARG A 495 13.56 -11.09 -18.63
N THR A 496 13.56 -10.46 -17.47
CA THR A 496 14.75 -10.42 -16.62
C THR A 496 14.98 -11.81 -16.01
N VAL A 497 16.00 -12.53 -16.50
CA VAL A 497 16.35 -13.87 -15.99
C VAL A 497 17.66 -13.76 -15.20
N GLU A 498 17.64 -14.25 -13.95
CA GLU A 498 18.83 -14.36 -13.11
C GLU A 498 19.15 -15.86 -12.88
N ARG A 499 20.39 -16.28 -13.14
CA ARG A 499 20.86 -17.63 -12.82
C ARG A 499 21.59 -17.61 -11.49
N ARG A 500 21.24 -18.52 -10.60
CA ARG A 500 21.90 -18.73 -9.30
C ARG A 500 22.28 -20.19 -9.13
N ARG A 501 23.52 -20.41 -8.68
CA ARG A 501 24.04 -21.74 -8.34
C ARG A 501 24.14 -21.86 -6.82
N SER A 502 23.64 -22.98 -6.28
CA SER A 502 23.83 -23.35 -4.87
C SER A 502 24.52 -24.68 -4.77
N SER A 503 25.59 -24.75 -3.94
CA SER A 503 26.36 -25.96 -3.72
C SER A 503 25.98 -26.72 -2.44
N GLY A 504 24.97 -26.23 -1.71
CA GLY A 504 24.46 -26.82 -0.46
C GLY A 504 23.36 -27.84 -0.65
N ASP A 505 22.76 -28.26 0.47
CA ASP A 505 21.55 -29.08 0.45
C ASP A 505 20.43 -28.39 -0.29
N VAL A 506 19.66 -29.15 -1.06
CA VAL A 506 18.61 -28.60 -1.93
C VAL A 506 17.51 -27.91 -1.11
N ALA A 507 17.14 -28.48 0.05
CA ALA A 507 16.11 -27.91 0.91
C ALA A 507 16.56 -26.56 1.49
N ASP A 508 17.79 -26.47 1.93
CA ASP A 508 18.39 -25.23 2.44
C ASP A 508 18.52 -24.19 1.34
N ALA A 509 18.95 -24.59 0.13
CA ALA A 509 19.07 -23.70 -1.02
C ALA A 509 17.73 -23.09 -1.44
N VAL A 510 16.68 -23.88 -1.54
CA VAL A 510 15.33 -23.41 -1.84
C VAL A 510 14.80 -22.52 -0.73
N ALA A 511 14.95 -22.92 0.53
CA ALA A 511 14.51 -22.15 1.69
C ALA A 511 15.21 -20.79 1.79
N GLU A 512 16.54 -20.75 1.55
CA GLU A 512 17.31 -19.52 1.51
C GLU A 512 16.82 -18.57 0.41
N GLN A 513 16.57 -19.10 -0.78
CA GLN A 513 16.06 -18.27 -1.88
C GLN A 513 14.65 -17.77 -1.60
N VAL A 514 13.74 -18.59 -1.10
CA VAL A 514 12.37 -18.19 -0.76
C VAL A 514 12.37 -17.05 0.26
N ARG A 515 13.25 -17.06 1.26
CA ARG A 515 13.41 -15.95 2.23
C ARG A 515 13.82 -14.62 1.57
N LEU A 516 14.34 -14.64 0.36
CA LEU A 516 14.66 -13.43 -0.40
C LEU A 516 13.41 -12.74 -1.00
N GLY A 517 12.20 -13.30 -0.79
CA GLY A 517 10.94 -12.68 -1.17
C GLY A 517 10.54 -12.96 -2.61
N PHE A 518 10.28 -14.22 -2.94
CA PHE A 518 9.61 -14.61 -4.19
C PHE A 518 8.10 -14.64 -4.00
N ASP A 519 7.37 -14.31 -5.06
CA ASP A 519 5.90 -14.30 -5.06
C ASP A 519 5.32 -15.65 -5.45
N LEU A 520 6.11 -16.46 -6.19
CA LEU A 520 5.71 -17.77 -6.68
C LEU A 520 6.96 -18.65 -6.85
N VAL A 521 6.86 -19.91 -6.44
CA VAL A 521 7.84 -20.95 -6.78
C VAL A 521 7.20 -21.89 -7.80
N VAL A 522 7.88 -22.12 -8.91
CA VAL A 522 7.44 -23.10 -9.92
C VAL A 522 8.43 -24.25 -9.94
N ASP A 523 7.93 -25.47 -9.83
CA ASP A 523 8.75 -26.66 -9.83
C ASP A 523 8.37 -27.62 -10.94
N ALA A 524 9.37 -28.19 -11.58
CA ALA A 524 9.26 -29.17 -12.66
C ALA A 524 9.30 -30.57 -12.07
N VAL A 525 8.13 -31.18 -11.81
CA VAL A 525 8.03 -32.52 -11.25
C VAL A 525 8.38 -33.56 -12.32
N PRO A 526 9.28 -34.54 -12.05
CA PRO A 526 9.61 -35.58 -12.99
C PRO A 526 8.38 -36.37 -13.47
N ALA A 527 8.36 -36.75 -14.76
CA ALA A 527 7.23 -37.44 -15.39
C ALA A 527 6.89 -38.81 -14.76
N THR A 528 7.85 -39.43 -14.05
CA THR A 528 7.79 -40.79 -13.48
C THR A 528 7.81 -40.81 -11.94
N VAL A 529 7.34 -39.72 -11.30
CA VAL A 529 7.38 -39.62 -9.81
C VAL A 529 6.32 -40.54 -9.17
N GLU A 530 6.75 -41.37 -8.23
CA GLU A 530 5.87 -42.08 -7.31
C GLU A 530 5.78 -41.33 -5.97
N TRP A 531 4.59 -40.90 -5.59
CA TRP A 531 4.35 -40.32 -4.26
C TRP A 531 4.23 -41.45 -3.22
N PRO A 532 4.87 -41.36 -2.01
CA PRO A 532 5.47 -40.18 -1.38
C PRO A 532 6.93 -39.89 -1.74
N ASP A 533 7.56 -40.66 -2.60
CA ASP A 533 8.99 -40.59 -2.94
C ASP A 533 9.26 -39.52 -4.02
N ALA A 534 8.69 -38.31 -3.85
CA ALA A 534 9.00 -37.17 -4.68
C ALA A 534 10.50 -36.80 -4.53
N ASP A 535 11.07 -36.20 -5.57
CA ASP A 535 12.47 -35.79 -5.53
C ASP A 535 12.72 -34.72 -4.44
N ALA A 536 13.97 -34.57 -4.04
CA ALA A 536 14.36 -33.65 -2.95
C ALA A 536 13.98 -32.20 -3.25
N VAL A 537 13.98 -31.79 -4.52
CA VAL A 537 13.58 -30.43 -4.95
C VAL A 537 12.10 -30.21 -4.72
N THR A 538 11.24 -31.10 -5.22
CA THR A 538 9.79 -31.02 -5.04
C THR A 538 9.40 -31.02 -3.56
N LEU A 539 10.02 -31.87 -2.74
CA LEU A 539 9.77 -31.88 -1.30
C LEU A 539 10.22 -30.58 -0.61
N ALA A 540 11.39 -30.05 -1.00
CA ALA A 540 11.91 -28.78 -0.50
C ALA A 540 10.99 -27.62 -0.87
N VAL A 541 10.49 -27.56 -2.09
CA VAL A 541 9.55 -26.54 -2.57
C VAL A 541 8.23 -26.63 -1.82
N LEU A 542 7.66 -27.82 -1.65
CA LEU A 542 6.41 -28.02 -0.92
C LEU A 542 6.53 -27.72 0.58
N SER A 543 7.73 -27.80 1.17
CA SER A 543 7.96 -27.42 2.55
C SER A 543 7.85 -25.90 2.81
N GLN A 544 7.91 -25.10 1.73
CA GLN A 544 7.76 -23.63 1.81
C GLN A 544 6.29 -23.27 2.03
N ARG A 545 5.96 -22.77 3.21
CA ARG A 545 4.57 -22.53 3.64
C ARG A 545 4.08 -21.10 3.39
N ASP A 546 5.00 -20.18 3.09
CA ASP A 546 4.70 -18.75 3.01
C ASP A 546 4.50 -18.25 1.57
N VAL A 547 4.80 -19.08 0.57
CA VAL A 547 4.77 -18.71 -0.84
C VAL A 547 3.92 -19.70 -1.63
N PRO A 548 3.07 -19.22 -2.57
CA PRO A 548 2.38 -20.08 -3.53
C PRO A 548 3.35 -20.93 -4.34
N VAL A 549 2.97 -22.17 -4.62
CA VAL A 549 3.75 -23.10 -5.43
C VAL A 549 2.95 -23.57 -6.62
N LEU A 550 3.56 -23.63 -7.79
CA LEU A 550 3.02 -24.27 -8.99
C LEU A 550 3.90 -25.47 -9.33
N LEU A 551 3.36 -26.67 -9.15
CA LEU A 551 3.99 -27.89 -9.59
C LEU A 551 3.50 -28.21 -11.00
N LEU A 552 4.38 -28.50 -11.93
CA LEU A 552 4.03 -28.96 -13.26
C LEU A 552 4.75 -30.26 -13.60
N ARG A 553 4.00 -31.33 -13.79
CA ARG A 553 4.46 -32.63 -14.26
C ARG A 553 4.23 -32.74 -15.76
N PRO A 554 5.26 -32.66 -16.62
CA PRO A 554 5.12 -32.91 -18.06
C PRO A 554 4.86 -34.40 -18.34
N THR A 555 4.53 -34.73 -19.57
CA THR A 555 4.48 -36.13 -20.03
C THR A 555 5.84 -36.68 -20.38
N VAL A 556 6.00 -37.99 -20.33
CA VAL A 556 7.25 -38.66 -20.76
C VAL A 556 7.62 -38.32 -22.22
N ALA A 557 6.64 -38.15 -23.08
CA ALA A 557 6.87 -37.76 -24.48
C ALA A 557 7.40 -36.32 -24.64
N GLN A 558 6.98 -35.39 -23.77
CA GLN A 558 7.47 -34.01 -23.77
C GLN A 558 8.90 -33.94 -23.26
N VAL A 559 9.28 -34.75 -22.26
CA VAL A 559 10.64 -34.82 -21.73
C VAL A 559 11.59 -35.48 -22.73
N ALA A 560 11.14 -36.50 -23.47
CA ALA A 560 11.96 -37.22 -24.43
C ALA A 560 12.27 -36.44 -25.73
N GLY A 561 11.79 -35.20 -25.87
CA GLY A 561 12.03 -34.38 -27.07
C GLY A 561 11.41 -34.92 -28.35
N SER A 562 10.51 -35.92 -28.26
CA SER A 562 9.73 -36.37 -29.39
C SER A 562 8.75 -35.26 -29.80
N SER A 563 8.34 -35.23 -31.09
CA SER A 563 7.52 -34.19 -31.74
C SER A 563 6.17 -33.82 -31.08
N ALA A 564 6.05 -33.97 -29.75
CA ALA A 564 4.94 -33.49 -28.96
C ALA A 564 4.99 -31.94 -28.90
N PRO A 565 3.88 -31.24 -29.16
CA PRO A 565 3.84 -29.79 -29.14
C PRO A 565 4.28 -29.26 -27.77
N SER A 566 5.18 -28.30 -27.76
CA SER A 566 5.63 -27.62 -26.55
C SER A 566 4.54 -26.75 -25.88
N THR A 567 3.37 -26.62 -26.51
CA THR A 567 2.23 -25.84 -26.06
C THR A 567 1.00 -26.71 -25.86
N PHE A 568 0.34 -26.55 -24.72
CA PHE A 568 -0.93 -27.24 -24.43
C PHE A 568 -2.09 -26.54 -25.16
N ARG A 569 -3.00 -27.32 -25.75
CA ARG A 569 -4.13 -26.80 -26.53
C ARG A 569 -5.46 -26.92 -25.82
N ARG A 570 -5.61 -27.87 -24.91
CA ARG A 570 -6.87 -28.14 -24.18
C ARG A 570 -6.57 -28.38 -22.72
N VAL A 571 -6.98 -27.42 -21.89
CA VAL A 571 -6.76 -27.44 -20.44
C VAL A 571 -8.03 -27.88 -19.74
N LEU A 572 -7.98 -28.97 -18.97
CA LEU A 572 -9.05 -29.33 -18.05
C LEU A 572 -8.84 -28.60 -16.71
N LEU A 573 -9.87 -27.90 -16.27
CA LEU A 573 -9.88 -27.16 -15.02
C LEU A 573 -11.00 -27.65 -14.11
N PRO A 574 -10.73 -28.56 -13.16
CA PRO A 574 -11.69 -28.90 -12.12
C PRO A 574 -11.88 -27.74 -11.14
N VAL A 575 -13.14 -27.35 -10.90
CA VAL A 575 -13.49 -26.21 -10.06
C VAL A 575 -14.21 -26.60 -8.78
N SER A 576 -13.89 -25.90 -7.69
CA SER A 576 -14.54 -26.00 -6.40
C SER A 576 -14.58 -24.63 -5.71
N ALA A 577 -15.41 -24.47 -4.67
CA ALA A 577 -15.55 -23.20 -3.94
C ALA A 577 -14.35 -22.88 -3.01
N THR A 578 -13.13 -23.24 -3.42
CA THR A 578 -11.92 -23.03 -2.62
C THR A 578 -11.01 -21.98 -3.25
N ARG A 579 -10.21 -21.29 -2.42
CA ARG A 579 -9.21 -20.31 -2.90
C ARG A 579 -8.19 -20.90 -3.87
N PRO A 580 -7.62 -22.10 -3.61
CA PRO A 580 -6.69 -22.71 -4.56
C PRO A 580 -7.31 -23.05 -5.91
N SER A 581 -8.59 -23.48 -5.93
CA SER A 581 -9.31 -23.73 -7.20
C SER A 581 -9.45 -22.45 -8.02
N ARG A 582 -9.70 -21.30 -7.37
CA ARG A 582 -9.73 -19.99 -8.03
C ARG A 582 -8.35 -19.61 -8.59
N ALA A 583 -7.29 -19.82 -7.83
CA ALA A 583 -5.93 -19.54 -8.30
C ALA A 583 -5.55 -20.41 -9.51
N ALA A 584 -5.96 -21.70 -9.52
CA ALA A 584 -5.78 -22.56 -10.68
C ALA A 584 -6.58 -22.08 -11.91
N ALA A 585 -7.78 -21.53 -11.71
CA ALA A 585 -8.57 -20.91 -12.77
C ALA A 585 -7.88 -19.67 -13.36
N GLU A 586 -7.30 -18.82 -12.52
CA GLU A 586 -6.53 -17.64 -12.94
C GLU A 586 -5.33 -18.04 -13.82
N VAL A 587 -4.59 -19.08 -13.40
CA VAL A 587 -3.46 -19.64 -14.17
C VAL A 587 -3.93 -20.25 -15.49
N ALA A 588 -5.04 -21.01 -15.47
CA ALA A 588 -5.59 -21.65 -16.67
C ALA A 588 -6.04 -20.63 -17.72
N VAL A 589 -6.76 -19.59 -17.30
CA VAL A 589 -7.26 -18.52 -18.19
C VAL A 589 -6.10 -17.70 -18.75
N ALA A 590 -5.13 -17.32 -17.91
CA ALA A 590 -3.96 -16.58 -18.37
C ALA A 590 -3.12 -17.35 -19.38
N PHE A 591 -2.86 -18.64 -19.13
CA PHE A 591 -2.18 -19.50 -20.05
C PHE A 591 -2.96 -19.62 -21.39
N ALA A 592 -4.26 -19.89 -21.31
CA ALA A 592 -5.09 -20.08 -22.50
C ALA A 592 -5.20 -18.80 -23.34
N ALA A 593 -5.26 -17.63 -22.73
CA ALA A 593 -5.28 -16.35 -23.42
C ALA A 593 -4.03 -16.11 -24.26
N SER A 594 -2.86 -16.48 -23.73
CA SER A 594 -1.58 -16.31 -24.44
C SER A 594 -1.31 -17.43 -25.45
N ALA A 595 -1.61 -18.67 -25.08
CA ALA A 595 -1.32 -19.85 -25.91
C ALA A 595 -2.39 -20.18 -26.96
N GLY A 596 -3.54 -19.49 -26.95
CA GLY A 596 -4.68 -19.80 -27.81
C GLY A 596 -5.35 -21.14 -27.48
N ALA A 597 -5.29 -21.57 -26.21
CA ALA A 597 -5.84 -22.84 -25.75
C ALA A 597 -7.33 -22.72 -25.41
N VAL A 598 -8.02 -23.88 -25.36
CA VAL A 598 -9.42 -24.01 -24.92
C VAL A 598 -9.43 -24.51 -23.47
N VAL A 599 -10.15 -23.80 -22.58
CA VAL A 599 -10.34 -24.24 -21.19
C VAL A 599 -11.64 -25.04 -21.08
N LYS A 600 -11.55 -26.22 -20.49
CA LYS A 600 -12.70 -27.07 -20.17
C LYS A 600 -12.90 -27.07 -18.66
N VAL A 601 -13.95 -26.40 -18.22
CA VAL A 601 -14.23 -26.24 -16.78
C VAL A 601 -15.11 -27.39 -16.33
N LEU A 602 -14.61 -28.18 -15.37
CA LEU A 602 -15.27 -29.36 -14.83
C LEU A 602 -15.76 -29.11 -13.41
N HIS A 603 -17.04 -29.34 -13.15
CA HIS A 603 -17.57 -29.48 -11.80
C HIS A 603 -17.97 -30.94 -11.54
N VAL A 604 -17.48 -31.48 -10.42
CA VAL A 604 -17.77 -32.86 -10.02
C VAL A 604 -18.72 -32.85 -8.82
N ASN A 605 -19.94 -33.29 -9.02
CA ASN A 605 -20.89 -33.53 -7.94
C ASN A 605 -20.58 -34.88 -7.28
N PRO A 606 -20.38 -34.92 -5.94
CA PRO A 606 -20.25 -36.18 -5.25
C PRO A 606 -21.57 -36.96 -5.38
N SER A 607 -21.51 -38.10 -5.97
CA SER A 607 -22.65 -39.06 -5.97
C SER A 607 -22.78 -39.56 -4.53
N GLU A 608 -23.80 -39.10 -3.79
CA GLU A 608 -24.15 -39.68 -2.51
C GLU A 608 -24.44 -41.15 -2.73
N ALA A 609 -23.89 -42.04 -1.88
CA ALA A 609 -24.22 -43.46 -1.87
C ALA A 609 -25.71 -43.61 -1.57
N THR A 610 -26.54 -43.59 -2.63
CA THR A 610 -27.98 -43.76 -2.51
C THR A 610 -28.28 -45.18 -2.06
N THR A 611 -29.06 -45.32 -1.00
CA THR A 611 -29.63 -46.60 -0.58
C THR A 611 -30.37 -47.25 -1.77
N PRO A 612 -30.46 -48.58 -1.84
CA PRO A 612 -31.14 -49.28 -2.97
C PRO A 612 -32.55 -48.74 -3.27
N VAL A 613 -33.26 -48.28 -2.24
CA VAL A 613 -34.62 -47.68 -2.36
C VAL A 613 -34.61 -46.34 -3.05
N GLN A 614 -33.63 -45.44 -2.74
CA GLN A 614 -33.48 -44.13 -3.39
C GLN A 614 -33.05 -44.29 -4.87
N ARG A 615 -32.33 -45.34 -5.21
CA ARG A 615 -31.93 -45.67 -6.59
C ARG A 615 -33.13 -46.05 -7.45
N VAL A 616 -34.08 -46.81 -6.91
CA VAL A 616 -35.31 -47.20 -7.60
C VAL A 616 -36.25 -46.00 -7.80
N ILE A 617 -36.42 -45.16 -6.80
CA ILE A 617 -37.21 -43.92 -6.89
C ILE A 617 -36.67 -43.00 -7.97
N ARG A 618 -35.35 -42.75 -8.00
CA ARG A 618 -34.70 -41.93 -9.04
C ARG A 618 -34.82 -42.53 -10.46
N SER A 619 -34.76 -43.86 -10.62
CA SER A 619 -34.90 -44.47 -11.93
C SER A 619 -36.32 -44.36 -12.49
N THR A 620 -37.33 -44.37 -11.64
CA THR A 620 -38.75 -44.28 -12.05
C THR A 620 -39.13 -42.84 -12.46
N PHE A 621 -38.52 -41.82 -11.88
CA PHE A 621 -38.76 -40.41 -12.23
C PHE A 621 -37.88 -39.90 -13.39
N ARG A 622 -36.77 -40.56 -13.73
CA ARG A 622 -35.86 -40.19 -14.86
C ARG A 622 -36.47 -40.19 -16.24
N THR A 623 -37.60 -40.86 -16.45
CA THR A 623 -38.26 -40.94 -17.77
C THR A 623 -39.00 -39.67 -18.16
N HIS A 624 -39.30 -38.78 -17.21
CA HIS A 624 -40.01 -37.51 -17.50
C HIS A 624 -39.11 -36.28 -17.58
N GLU A 625 -37.85 -36.35 -17.08
CA GLU A 625 -36.94 -35.22 -16.97
C GLU A 625 -35.89 -35.11 -18.08
N ARG A 626 -35.90 -35.98 -19.08
CA ARG A 626 -35.00 -35.84 -20.26
C ARG A 626 -35.28 -34.63 -21.15
N LEU A 627 -36.31 -33.83 -20.84
CA LEU A 627 -36.73 -32.66 -21.60
C LEU A 627 -36.43 -31.31 -20.91
N VAL A 628 -35.97 -31.29 -19.66
CA VAL A 628 -35.57 -30.06 -18.98
C VAL A 628 -34.18 -30.31 -18.38
N GLY A 629 -33.21 -29.59 -18.87
CA GLY A 629 -31.81 -29.76 -18.51
C GLY A 629 -31.53 -29.65 -17.03
N SER A 630 -30.75 -30.62 -16.55
CA SER A 630 -29.74 -30.44 -15.52
C SER A 630 -30.18 -30.32 -14.06
N TYR A 631 -29.96 -31.37 -13.29
CA TYR A 631 -29.61 -31.27 -11.85
C TYR A 631 -28.14 -30.83 -11.70
N ALA A 632 -27.81 -29.63 -12.15
CA ALA A 632 -26.58 -28.99 -11.76
C ALA A 632 -26.79 -28.38 -10.39
N ASP A 633 -25.96 -28.77 -9.39
CA ASP A 633 -25.88 -28.09 -8.12
C ASP A 633 -25.79 -26.58 -8.37
N PRO A 634 -26.69 -25.73 -7.80
CA PRO A 634 -26.66 -24.28 -8.04
C PRO A 634 -25.31 -23.65 -7.75
N VAL A 635 -24.57 -24.17 -6.76
CA VAL A 635 -23.22 -23.73 -6.42
C VAL A 635 -22.23 -24.08 -7.53
N GLY A 636 -22.33 -25.30 -8.08
CA GLY A 636 -21.50 -25.74 -9.20
C GLY A 636 -21.71 -24.93 -10.47
N VAL A 637 -22.96 -24.59 -10.79
CA VAL A 637 -23.30 -23.70 -11.92
C VAL A 637 -22.69 -22.32 -11.72
N GLN A 638 -22.87 -21.73 -10.56
CA GLN A 638 -22.34 -20.39 -10.25
C GLN A 638 -20.81 -20.35 -10.31
N LEU A 639 -20.14 -21.42 -9.86
CA LEU A 639 -18.68 -21.53 -9.93
C LEU A 639 -18.19 -21.60 -11.38
N ILE A 640 -18.80 -22.45 -12.20
CA ILE A 640 -18.47 -22.56 -13.64
C ILE A 640 -18.73 -21.20 -14.33
N ASP A 641 -19.89 -20.58 -14.10
CA ASP A 641 -20.25 -19.31 -14.72
C ASP A 641 -19.27 -18.18 -14.35
N SER A 642 -18.76 -18.18 -13.14
CA SER A 642 -17.74 -17.20 -12.73
C SER A 642 -16.42 -17.36 -13.49
N VAL A 643 -16.00 -18.59 -13.77
CA VAL A 643 -14.78 -18.88 -14.55
C VAL A 643 -15.00 -18.60 -16.03
N VAL A 644 -16.18 -18.96 -16.56
CA VAL A 644 -16.55 -18.69 -17.96
C VAL A 644 -16.59 -17.18 -18.21
N ALA A 645 -17.17 -16.39 -17.30
CA ALA A 645 -17.18 -14.92 -17.41
C ALA A 645 -15.76 -14.34 -17.44
N ALA A 646 -14.87 -14.82 -16.58
CA ALA A 646 -13.47 -14.40 -16.57
C ALA A 646 -12.71 -14.83 -17.84
N ALA A 647 -13.02 -15.99 -18.38
CA ALA A 647 -12.46 -16.48 -19.64
C ALA A 647 -12.95 -15.65 -20.84
N ASP A 648 -14.24 -15.32 -20.88
CA ASP A 648 -14.84 -14.47 -21.93
C ASP A 648 -14.23 -13.07 -21.92
N GLU A 649 -14.02 -12.45 -20.74
CA GLU A 649 -13.32 -11.18 -20.62
C GLU A 649 -11.88 -11.23 -21.14
N ALA A 650 -11.22 -12.38 -21.00
CA ALA A 650 -9.87 -12.62 -21.50
C ALA A 650 -9.84 -13.08 -22.99
N GLY A 651 -10.98 -13.21 -23.65
CA GLY A 651 -11.09 -13.72 -25.02
C GLY A 651 -10.78 -15.21 -25.17
N VAL A 652 -10.90 -15.99 -24.09
CA VAL A 652 -10.60 -17.42 -24.04
C VAL A 652 -11.87 -18.26 -24.26
N ARG A 653 -11.79 -19.21 -25.18
CA ARG A 653 -12.87 -20.18 -25.38
C ARG A 653 -12.97 -21.13 -24.20
N CYS A 654 -14.18 -21.24 -23.62
CA CYS A 654 -14.42 -22.01 -22.43
C CYS A 654 -15.62 -22.95 -22.62
N ASP A 655 -15.42 -24.26 -22.39
CA ASP A 655 -16.45 -25.28 -22.46
C ASP A 655 -16.83 -25.75 -21.05
N ARG A 656 -18.13 -25.98 -20.78
CA ARG A 656 -18.65 -26.41 -19.47
C ARG A 656 -18.81 -27.93 -19.43
N ILE A 657 -18.34 -28.57 -18.36
CA ILE A 657 -18.47 -30.00 -18.11
C ILE A 657 -19.01 -30.22 -16.71
N PHE A 658 -20.06 -31.04 -16.60
CA PHE A 658 -20.60 -31.51 -15.34
C PHE A 658 -20.44 -33.02 -15.27
N SER A 659 -19.96 -33.56 -14.16
CA SER A 659 -19.78 -34.99 -13.91
C SER A 659 -20.35 -35.37 -12.55
N GLU A 660 -21.05 -36.51 -12.51
CA GLU A 660 -21.46 -37.15 -11.25
C GLU A 660 -20.63 -38.43 -11.09
N HIS A 661 -19.82 -38.49 -10.03
CA HIS A 661 -18.95 -39.63 -9.79
C HIS A 661 -18.68 -39.83 -8.29
N GLN A 662 -18.45 -41.07 -7.87
CA GLN A 662 -18.12 -41.41 -6.49
C GLN A 662 -16.69 -40.95 -6.09
N SER A 663 -15.77 -40.98 -7.06
CA SER A 663 -14.38 -40.56 -6.89
C SER A 663 -14.10 -39.31 -7.73
N ARG A 664 -13.74 -38.22 -7.06
CA ARG A 664 -13.34 -36.95 -7.73
C ARG A 664 -12.15 -37.16 -8.66
N ALA A 665 -11.18 -37.99 -8.26
CA ALA A 665 -9.97 -38.22 -9.05
C ALA A 665 -10.32 -38.96 -10.34
N GLU A 666 -11.18 -39.99 -10.29
CA GLU A 666 -11.63 -40.74 -11.46
C GLU A 666 -12.45 -39.85 -12.40
N ALA A 667 -13.37 -39.05 -11.88
CA ALA A 667 -14.13 -38.10 -12.67
C ALA A 667 -13.26 -37.14 -13.47
N ILE A 668 -12.17 -36.65 -12.83
CA ILE A 668 -11.20 -35.73 -13.46
C ILE A 668 -10.43 -36.46 -14.56
N LEU A 669 -9.95 -37.67 -14.31
CA LEU A 669 -9.19 -38.47 -15.29
C LEU A 669 -10.06 -38.89 -16.50
N ASP A 670 -11.29 -39.29 -16.24
CA ASP A 670 -12.26 -39.68 -17.31
C ASP A 670 -12.65 -38.43 -18.14
N ALA A 671 -12.92 -37.30 -17.50
CA ALA A 671 -13.24 -36.06 -18.20
C ALA A 671 -12.06 -35.60 -19.06
N ALA A 672 -10.83 -35.70 -18.56
CA ALA A 672 -9.62 -35.31 -19.29
C ALA A 672 -9.42 -36.18 -20.53
N SER A 673 -9.56 -37.49 -20.38
CA SER A 673 -9.39 -38.45 -21.46
C SER A 673 -10.49 -38.32 -22.51
N SER A 674 -11.76 -38.27 -22.08
CA SER A 674 -12.94 -38.18 -22.98
C SER A 674 -12.98 -36.87 -23.77
N ASN A 675 -12.37 -35.80 -23.26
CA ASN A 675 -12.31 -34.50 -23.92
C ASN A 675 -10.96 -34.22 -24.59
N PHE A 676 -10.08 -35.22 -24.67
CA PHE A 676 -8.75 -35.11 -25.29
C PHE A 676 -7.94 -33.93 -24.72
N CYS A 677 -7.98 -33.73 -23.40
CA CYS A 677 -7.20 -32.70 -22.75
C CYS A 677 -5.72 -33.10 -22.67
N ASP A 678 -4.83 -32.14 -22.86
CA ASP A 678 -3.39 -32.35 -22.81
C ASP A 678 -2.76 -31.80 -21.52
N LEU A 679 -3.52 -30.99 -20.75
CA LEU A 679 -3.15 -30.48 -19.45
C LEU A 679 -4.33 -30.52 -18.47
N ILE A 680 -4.09 -30.97 -17.25
CA ILE A 680 -5.02 -30.81 -16.10
C ILE A 680 -4.43 -29.77 -15.16
N LEU A 681 -5.21 -28.75 -14.77
CA LEU A 681 -4.80 -27.77 -13.76
C LEU A 681 -5.67 -27.89 -12.50
N LEU A 682 -5.05 -28.20 -11.36
CA LEU A 682 -5.70 -28.38 -10.07
C LEU A 682 -5.29 -27.28 -9.09
N GLY A 683 -6.22 -26.86 -8.23
CA GLY A 683 -5.91 -26.02 -7.08
C GLY A 683 -6.05 -26.78 -5.77
N VAL A 684 -5.02 -26.77 -4.93
CA VAL A 684 -4.99 -27.45 -3.63
C VAL A 684 -4.43 -26.54 -2.54
N GLU A 685 -4.85 -26.79 -1.31
CA GLU A 685 -4.28 -26.15 -0.13
C GLU A 685 -3.22 -27.07 0.46
N ALA A 686 -2.07 -26.51 0.84
CA ALA A 686 -1.01 -27.27 1.50
C ALA A 686 -1.54 -27.79 2.84
N GLN A 687 -1.49 -29.10 3.03
CA GLN A 687 -1.86 -29.78 4.30
C GLN A 687 -0.62 -30.34 4.96
N ASP A 688 -0.60 -30.34 6.28
CA ASP A 688 0.45 -30.99 7.08
C ASP A 688 -0.09 -32.29 7.65
N VAL A 689 0.56 -33.38 7.30
CA VAL A 689 0.24 -34.70 7.86
C VAL A 689 1.54 -35.29 8.41
N GLY A 690 1.70 -35.24 9.73
CA GLY A 690 2.88 -35.82 10.39
C GLY A 690 4.21 -35.09 10.10
N GLY A 691 4.17 -33.79 9.82
CA GLY A 691 5.37 -32.99 9.51
C GLY A 691 5.78 -32.99 8.04
N ALA A 692 5.07 -33.72 7.16
CA ALA A 692 5.29 -33.72 5.73
C ALA A 692 4.18 -32.97 5.00
N ALA A 693 4.56 -32.24 3.93
CA ALA A 693 3.59 -31.54 3.08
C ALA A 693 2.76 -32.54 2.27
N PHE A 694 1.44 -32.40 2.33
CA PHE A 694 0.49 -33.29 1.68
C PHE A 694 -0.44 -32.54 0.73
N LEU A 695 -0.53 -32.99 -0.53
CA LEU A 695 -1.34 -32.36 -1.58
C LEU A 695 -2.83 -32.79 -1.59
N GLY A 696 -3.22 -33.66 -0.67
CA GLY A 696 -4.56 -34.27 -0.66
C GLY A 696 -4.67 -35.46 -1.63
N GLN A 697 -5.60 -36.39 -1.30
CA GLN A 697 -5.73 -37.67 -2.03
C GLN A 697 -6.09 -37.50 -3.52
N THR A 698 -6.96 -36.53 -3.84
CA THR A 698 -7.40 -36.30 -5.22
C THR A 698 -6.27 -35.84 -6.13
N ALA A 699 -5.50 -34.81 -5.69
CA ALA A 699 -4.41 -34.29 -6.48
C ALA A 699 -3.27 -35.30 -6.64
N ARG A 700 -2.93 -36.00 -5.56
CA ARG A 700 -1.96 -37.09 -5.58
C ARG A 700 -2.34 -38.17 -6.60
N ARG A 701 -3.59 -38.65 -6.57
CA ARG A 701 -4.06 -39.73 -7.50
C ARG A 701 -4.05 -39.23 -8.94
N VAL A 702 -4.47 -38.00 -9.21
CA VAL A 702 -4.40 -37.40 -10.55
C VAL A 702 -2.96 -37.25 -11.02
N MET A 703 -2.06 -36.74 -10.16
CA MET A 703 -0.63 -36.61 -10.47
C MET A 703 0.03 -37.96 -10.82
N GLN A 704 -0.38 -39.05 -10.17
CA GLN A 704 0.18 -40.40 -10.41
C GLN A 704 -0.41 -41.07 -11.67
N GLN A 705 -1.71 -40.93 -11.91
CA GLN A 705 -2.44 -41.75 -12.89
C GLN A 705 -2.72 -41.03 -14.21
N ALA A 706 -2.60 -39.71 -14.29
CA ALA A 706 -2.89 -38.97 -15.52
C ALA A 706 -1.88 -39.27 -16.63
N PRO A 707 -2.34 -39.69 -17.83
CA PRO A 707 -1.44 -39.89 -18.98
C PRO A 707 -1.04 -38.58 -19.66
N MET A 708 -1.70 -37.46 -19.33
CA MET A 708 -1.38 -36.10 -19.79
C MET A 708 -0.61 -35.32 -18.75
N ALA A 709 -0.17 -34.12 -19.12
CA ALA A 709 0.49 -33.20 -18.17
C ALA A 709 -0.46 -32.76 -17.06
N VAL A 710 0.09 -32.56 -15.86
CA VAL A 710 -0.68 -32.12 -14.68
C VAL A 710 0.03 -30.96 -14.02
N GLY A 711 -0.69 -29.84 -13.86
CA GLY A 711 -0.28 -28.69 -13.05
C GLY A 711 -1.08 -28.65 -11.74
N VAL A 712 -0.41 -28.36 -10.66
CA VAL A 712 -1.03 -28.21 -9.33
C VAL A 712 -0.62 -26.87 -8.73
N VAL A 713 -1.58 -25.99 -8.53
CA VAL A 713 -1.41 -24.72 -7.81
C VAL A 713 -1.63 -24.97 -6.34
N VAL A 714 -0.60 -24.84 -5.53
CA VAL A 714 -0.62 -25.04 -4.08
C VAL A 714 -0.59 -23.68 -3.41
N LEU A 715 -1.59 -23.35 -2.62
CA LEU A 715 -1.62 -22.14 -1.82
C LEU A 715 -1.25 -22.44 -0.37
N PRO A 716 -0.58 -21.49 0.33
CA PRO A 716 -0.33 -21.59 1.76
C PRO A 716 -1.62 -21.76 2.55
N SER A 717 -1.61 -22.62 3.56
CA SER A 717 -2.66 -22.65 4.60
C SER A 717 -2.56 -21.36 5.42
N ARG A 718 -3.69 -20.70 5.69
CA ARG A 718 -3.74 -19.48 6.51
C ARG A 718 -3.50 -19.80 7.99
#